data_d506b21f77d83b3fb76cd279a1f4b8f5
#
_entry.id   d506b21f77d83b3fb76cd279a1f4b8f5
#
_cell.length_a   1.000
_cell.length_b   1.000
_cell.length_c   1.000
_cell.angle_alpha   90.00
_cell.angle_beta   90.00
_cell.angle_gamma   90.00
#
_symmetry.space_group_name_H-M   'P 1'
#
loop_
_entity.id
_entity.type
_entity.pdbx_description
1 polymer ?
#
loop_
_entity_poly.entity_id
_entity_poly.type
_entity_poly.pdbx_seq_one_letter_code
_entity_poly.pdbx_strand_id
1 'polypeptide(L)'
;MKKAHFKSAYYTHLLLTAKIIVITGLLTFKISVSIAQTAPFPLRPIDEKRVQEIEKMLLDKPSGFGEPYNKRKVWNSLLKSGNYDQFLQAMKNYSFPSFSKDDYFSLSNGSASSSNAGLTMMRKRAEGLAKVTWAECLQNEGKYTRMVEEGLRDIINQKSWVSPRVDYDFKNYNGVEYSVDLTSSLYAHTIAQTLYMMGNKISPKLRKEAMDALYTRIFNPIHRKISTQNDNKENHFLIADNNWNHVCLAGLVGAALTVIEDKHERAVFTYIGEYYSRNGLAGFNDDGYCGEGVIYYNYGFGHYILLRESIWQATGGKIDLFDDPKVQKIARYAPNIEIINGVYPAISDCREGAKPDEAMMIYLNRSLGLGITQYDTLTNQSGTSDNRKNVMMAFPNSTFSLQPKKNIEKDESNIRSFFEQTGVLVCRPVPGSSANIGVALKGGNNGESHNHNDIGSYTIVQGNQIMAGDPGVIPYASNIFDPKYRYTYKTVGSYGHPVPLVAGKPQRPGTQAKAKTVRTDFNLQKDNITLDIASAYEVPGLKKLERTMDYDRSDAGRITFTDSFEYAKPEGFETAISTRSEWKQTSDNTLLLTRESEKMLVTFSSPGNKLLLKSEKISDGGTPYTRIGISVSKPVTAGQIIITYKPQN
;
A
#
# COMPACT_ATOMS: atom_id res chain seq x y z
N MET A 1 -19.55 70.93 36.33
CA MET A 1 -18.99 69.77 36.96
C MET A 1 -19.99 68.58 36.85
N LYS A 2 -20.33 68.05 35.68
CA LYS A 2 -21.18 66.85 35.48
C LYS A 2 -20.92 66.21 34.12
N LYS A 3 -19.67 66.07 33.65
CA LYS A 3 -19.32 65.43 32.39
C LYS A 3 -18.09 64.48 32.47
N ALA A 4 -17.54 64.21 33.68
CA ALA A 4 -16.32 63.41 33.82
C ALA A 4 -16.52 61.98 34.39
N HIS A 5 -17.74 61.60 34.83
CA HIS A 5 -17.95 60.30 35.45
C HIS A 5 -18.56 59.22 34.54
N PHE A 6 -19.00 59.54 33.32
CA PHE A 6 -19.61 58.58 32.42
C PHE A 6 -18.62 57.86 31.47
N LYS A 7 -17.38 58.35 31.36
CA LYS A 7 -16.36 57.69 30.49
C LYS A 7 -15.53 56.62 31.20
N SER A 8 -15.51 56.61 32.54
CA SER A 8 -14.71 55.62 33.28
C SER A 8 -15.41 54.24 33.41
N ALA A 9 -16.74 54.23 33.48
CA ALA A 9 -17.49 52.97 33.60
C ALA A 9 -17.57 52.17 32.29
N TYR A 10 -17.50 52.86 31.13
CA TYR A 10 -17.56 52.23 29.83
C TYR A 10 -16.24 51.52 29.44
N TYR A 11 -15.12 52.10 29.86
CA TYR A 11 -13.80 51.49 29.60
C TYR A 11 -13.50 50.29 30.51
N THR A 12 -14.04 50.23 31.72
CA THR A 12 -13.89 49.08 32.61
C THR A 12 -14.73 47.88 32.16
N HIS A 13 -15.91 48.13 31.62
CA HIS A 13 -16.70 47.05 31.04
C HIS A 13 -16.15 46.50 29.70
N LEU A 14 -15.56 47.38 28.87
CA LEU A 14 -14.92 46.92 27.61
C LEU A 14 -13.63 46.12 27.88
N LEU A 15 -12.87 46.46 28.91
CA LEU A 15 -11.64 45.73 29.29
C LEU A 15 -11.98 44.38 29.97
N LEU A 16 -13.10 44.28 30.69
CA LEU A 16 -13.55 43.00 31.26
C LEU A 16 -14.12 42.05 30.20
N THR A 17 -14.88 42.57 29.24
CA THR A 17 -15.39 41.77 28.11
C THR A 17 -14.29 41.34 27.16
N ALA A 18 -13.28 42.22 26.91
CA ALA A 18 -12.12 41.81 26.11
C ALA A 18 -11.23 40.80 26.80
N LYS A 19 -11.07 40.81 28.12
CA LYS A 19 -10.36 39.78 28.89
C LYS A 19 -11.11 38.48 28.96
N ILE A 20 -12.45 38.46 29.03
CA ILE A 20 -13.26 37.25 29.02
C ILE A 20 -13.28 36.62 27.61
N ILE A 21 -13.32 37.40 26.55
CA ILE A 21 -13.23 36.93 25.17
C ILE A 21 -11.85 36.36 24.84
N VAL A 22 -10.76 36.94 25.37
CA VAL A 22 -9.40 36.44 25.22
C VAL A 22 -9.18 35.16 26.05
N ILE A 23 -9.76 35.06 27.23
CA ILE A 23 -9.66 33.84 28.08
C ILE A 23 -10.55 32.71 27.52
N THR A 24 -11.74 32.99 26.98
CA THR A 24 -12.57 31.99 26.30
C THR A 24 -12.01 31.65 24.93
N GLY A 25 -11.43 32.59 24.19
CA GLY A 25 -10.72 32.28 22.93
C GLY A 25 -9.43 31.48 23.12
N LEU A 26 -8.74 31.61 24.26
CA LEU A 26 -7.57 30.81 24.65
C LEU A 26 -7.93 29.43 25.23
N LEU A 27 -9.18 29.23 25.68
CA LEU A 27 -9.68 27.93 26.18
C LEU A 27 -10.34 27.06 25.10
N THR A 28 -10.72 27.65 23.95
CA THR A 28 -11.24 26.89 22.80
C THR A 28 -10.15 26.56 21.76
N PHE A 29 -8.95 27.09 21.89
CA PHE A 29 -7.75 26.72 21.14
C PHE A 29 -6.87 25.69 21.90
N LYS A 30 -7.46 24.82 22.69
CA LYS A 30 -6.87 23.50 22.92
C LYS A 30 -7.16 22.62 21.70
N ILE A 31 -6.49 23.03 20.61
CA ILE A 31 -5.53 22.25 19.88
C ILE A 31 -5.76 20.76 20.13
N SER A 32 -6.38 20.13 19.20
CA SER A 32 -5.98 18.80 18.77
C SER A 32 -4.51 18.92 18.34
N VAL A 33 -3.59 18.92 19.28
CA VAL A 33 -2.25 18.44 19.03
C VAL A 33 -2.47 16.96 18.74
N SER A 34 -2.66 16.64 17.48
CA SER A 34 -2.23 15.36 16.98
C SER A 34 -0.83 15.21 17.56
N ILE A 35 -0.65 14.34 18.54
CA ILE A 35 0.67 13.84 18.90
C ILE A 35 1.13 13.23 17.61
N ALA A 36 1.92 13.97 16.84
CA ALA A 36 2.62 13.42 15.70
C ALA A 36 3.40 12.26 16.30
N GLN A 37 3.04 11.06 15.95
CA GLN A 37 3.74 9.87 16.39
C GLN A 37 5.17 10.07 15.93
N THR A 38 6.09 10.30 16.87
CA THR A 38 7.49 10.52 16.53
C THR A 38 7.96 9.26 15.82
N ALA A 39 8.50 9.41 14.63
CA ALA A 39 9.03 8.30 13.87
C ALA A 39 9.95 7.47 14.78
N PRO A 40 9.82 6.12 14.81
CA PRO A 40 10.67 5.27 15.66
C PRO A 40 12.16 5.49 15.41
N PHE A 41 12.52 5.86 14.16
CA PHE A 41 13.88 6.19 13.73
C PHE A 41 13.91 7.61 13.18
N PRO A 42 14.02 8.64 14.06
CA PRO A 42 13.97 10.06 13.67
C PRO A 42 15.21 10.47 12.88
N LEU A 43 15.14 11.65 12.26
CA LEU A 43 16.32 12.28 11.67
C LEU A 43 17.41 12.45 12.73
N ARG A 44 18.63 12.05 12.38
CA ARG A 44 19.81 12.18 13.24
C ARG A 44 21.08 12.39 12.41
N PRO A 45 22.15 12.91 13.02
CA PRO A 45 23.48 12.95 12.39
C PRO A 45 23.91 11.56 11.93
N ILE A 46 24.76 11.51 10.91
CA ILE A 46 25.40 10.29 10.46
C ILE A 46 26.20 9.68 11.62
N ASP A 47 26.05 8.37 11.82
CA ASP A 47 26.87 7.59 12.73
C ASP A 47 28.17 7.20 12.02
N GLU A 48 29.18 8.04 12.14
CA GLU A 48 30.47 7.86 11.47
C GLU A 48 31.14 6.53 11.80
N LYS A 49 30.95 6.02 13.04
CA LYS A 49 31.49 4.72 13.42
C LYS A 49 30.83 3.60 12.60
N ARG A 50 29.49 3.65 12.48
CA ARG A 50 28.76 2.65 11.67
C ARG A 50 29.11 2.78 10.19
N VAL A 51 29.28 3.98 9.68
CA VAL A 51 29.71 4.23 8.30
C VAL A 51 31.07 3.60 8.02
N GLN A 52 32.05 3.78 8.91
CA GLN A 52 33.36 3.16 8.77
C GLN A 52 33.32 1.61 8.82
N GLU A 53 32.41 1.04 9.62
CA GLU A 53 32.16 -0.41 9.62
C GLU A 53 31.60 -0.87 8.27
N ILE A 54 30.59 -0.17 7.75
CA ILE A 54 29.96 -0.45 6.46
C ILE A 54 30.99 -0.32 5.32
N GLU A 55 31.82 0.72 5.34
CA GLU A 55 32.86 0.94 4.33
C GLU A 55 33.81 -0.25 4.20
N LYS A 56 34.19 -0.89 5.31
CA LYS A 56 34.99 -2.11 5.30
C LYS A 56 34.27 -3.34 4.74
N MET A 57 32.93 -3.32 4.77
CA MET A 57 32.09 -4.41 4.25
C MET A 57 31.80 -4.27 2.75
N LEU A 58 31.79 -3.03 2.24
CA LEU A 58 31.50 -2.74 0.82
C LEU A 58 32.56 -3.35 -0.11
N LEU A 59 32.10 -3.78 -1.29
CA LEU A 59 32.97 -4.10 -2.42
C LEU A 59 33.68 -2.83 -2.91
N ASP A 60 34.87 -2.99 -3.51
CA ASP A 60 35.68 -1.85 -3.92
C ASP A 60 35.03 -1.02 -5.02
N LYS A 61 34.33 -1.67 -5.96
CA LYS A 61 33.69 -0.99 -7.09
C LYS A 61 32.17 -0.92 -6.91
N PRO A 62 31.53 0.17 -7.35
CA PRO A 62 30.08 0.24 -7.41
C PRO A 62 29.54 -0.82 -8.38
N SER A 63 28.34 -1.31 -8.08
CA SER A 63 27.63 -2.28 -8.92
C SER A 63 26.12 -2.09 -8.84
N GLY A 64 25.44 -2.29 -9.96
CA GLY A 64 23.98 -2.30 -10.04
C GLY A 64 23.43 -3.71 -10.19
N PHE A 65 22.12 -3.81 -10.46
CA PHE A 65 21.45 -5.08 -10.71
C PHE A 65 21.83 -5.64 -12.08
N GLY A 66 21.95 -6.96 -12.14
CA GLY A 66 22.30 -7.65 -13.38
C GLY A 66 23.77 -7.47 -13.76
N GLU A 67 24.04 -7.58 -15.06
CA GLU A 67 25.39 -7.55 -15.59
C GLU A 67 25.57 -6.43 -16.63
N PRO A 68 26.75 -5.80 -16.68
CA PRO A 68 27.08 -4.90 -17.77
C PRO A 68 26.98 -5.58 -19.15
N TYR A 69 26.68 -4.80 -20.21
CA TYR A 69 26.46 -5.31 -21.56
C TYR A 69 27.58 -6.21 -22.08
N ASN A 70 28.84 -5.99 -21.65
CA ASN A 70 30.01 -6.74 -22.06
C ASN A 70 30.14 -8.13 -21.41
N LYS A 71 29.35 -8.45 -20.41
CA LYS A 71 29.27 -9.78 -19.81
C LYS A 71 28.44 -10.74 -20.67
N ARG A 72 28.91 -10.96 -21.89
CA ARG A 72 28.14 -11.63 -22.96
C ARG A 72 27.64 -13.04 -22.62
N LYS A 73 28.33 -13.76 -21.74
CA LYS A 73 27.91 -15.13 -21.35
C LYS A 73 26.48 -15.13 -20.79
N VAL A 74 26.17 -14.19 -19.90
CA VAL A 74 24.84 -14.05 -19.28
C VAL A 74 23.82 -13.61 -20.31
N TRP A 75 24.09 -12.52 -21.02
CA TRP A 75 23.18 -11.96 -22.01
C TRP A 75 22.87 -12.91 -23.16
N ASN A 76 23.88 -13.64 -23.67
CA ASN A 76 23.69 -14.63 -24.72
C ASN A 76 22.90 -15.84 -24.23
N SER A 77 23.03 -16.22 -22.96
CA SER A 77 22.19 -17.28 -22.35
C SER A 77 20.73 -16.85 -22.29
N LEU A 78 20.47 -15.60 -21.86
CA LEU A 78 19.11 -15.04 -21.83
C LEU A 78 18.51 -14.96 -23.25
N LEU A 79 19.28 -14.49 -24.22
CA LEU A 79 18.84 -14.41 -25.61
C LEU A 79 18.49 -15.79 -26.18
N LYS A 80 19.33 -16.80 -25.94
CA LYS A 80 19.10 -18.18 -26.39
C LYS A 80 17.92 -18.88 -25.73
N SER A 81 17.45 -18.39 -24.59
CA SER A 81 16.29 -18.99 -23.92
C SER A 81 14.97 -18.78 -24.67
N GLY A 82 14.91 -17.87 -25.65
CA GLY A 82 13.69 -17.48 -26.36
C GLY A 82 12.70 -16.65 -25.53
N ASN A 83 12.95 -16.49 -24.25
CA ASN A 83 12.03 -15.81 -23.33
C ASN A 83 11.87 -14.30 -23.62
N TYR A 84 12.76 -13.73 -24.40
CA TYR A 84 12.77 -12.29 -24.74
C TYR A 84 12.39 -11.99 -26.19
N ASP A 85 11.97 -12.99 -26.98
CA ASP A 85 11.68 -12.79 -28.41
C ASP A 85 10.51 -11.83 -28.63
N GLN A 86 9.41 -12.00 -27.88
CA GLN A 86 8.27 -11.07 -27.95
C GLN A 86 8.66 -9.65 -27.53
N PHE A 87 9.47 -9.52 -26.46
CA PHE A 87 9.99 -8.24 -26.01
C PHE A 87 10.83 -7.57 -27.12
N LEU A 88 11.79 -8.29 -27.71
CA LEU A 88 12.63 -7.75 -28.78
C LEU A 88 11.83 -7.42 -30.05
N GLN A 89 10.79 -8.20 -30.34
CA GLN A 89 9.87 -7.88 -31.44
C GLN A 89 9.12 -6.57 -31.19
N ALA A 90 8.61 -6.36 -29.97
CA ALA A 90 7.95 -5.11 -29.59
C ALA A 90 8.89 -3.90 -29.64
N MET A 91 10.18 -4.11 -29.34
CA MET A 91 11.19 -3.05 -29.36
C MET A 91 11.56 -2.58 -30.77
N LYS A 92 11.27 -3.33 -31.84
CA LYS A 92 11.60 -2.94 -33.21
C LYS A 92 10.98 -1.60 -33.64
N ASN A 93 9.76 -1.35 -33.18
CA ASN A 93 8.99 -0.14 -33.51
C ASN A 93 8.77 0.77 -32.30
N TYR A 94 9.55 0.57 -31.22
CA TYR A 94 9.42 1.36 -30.02
C TYR A 94 9.90 2.80 -30.25
N SER A 95 9.17 3.77 -29.72
CA SER A 95 9.55 5.16 -29.62
C SER A 95 9.24 5.70 -28.23
N PHE A 96 10.06 6.65 -27.76
CA PHE A 96 9.77 7.30 -26.49
C PHE A 96 8.49 8.13 -26.58
N PRO A 97 7.64 8.09 -25.52
CA PRO A 97 6.51 8.98 -25.43
C PRO A 97 7.00 10.43 -25.32
N SER A 98 6.37 11.34 -26.06
CA SER A 98 6.60 12.77 -25.89
C SER A 98 6.12 13.21 -24.50
N PHE A 99 6.85 14.17 -23.91
CA PHE A 99 6.49 14.78 -22.63
C PHE A 99 6.48 16.29 -22.81
N SER A 100 5.33 16.92 -22.67
CA SER A 100 5.18 18.36 -22.84
C SER A 100 5.11 19.09 -21.49
N LYS A 101 5.34 20.40 -21.53
CA LYS A 101 5.12 21.28 -20.39
C LYS A 101 3.69 21.18 -19.88
N ASP A 102 2.73 21.05 -20.78
CA ASP A 102 1.31 21.00 -20.44
C ASP A 102 0.95 19.71 -19.72
N ASP A 103 1.64 18.58 -19.96
CA ASP A 103 1.48 17.35 -19.21
C ASP A 103 1.82 17.54 -17.72
N TYR A 104 2.86 18.35 -17.41
CA TYR A 104 3.22 18.67 -16.03
C TYR A 104 2.22 19.61 -15.38
N PHE A 105 1.75 20.65 -16.08
CA PHE A 105 0.83 21.66 -15.54
C PHE A 105 -0.64 21.28 -15.58
N SER A 106 -1.02 20.22 -16.27
CA SER A 106 -2.42 19.78 -16.40
C SER A 106 -3.13 19.46 -15.08
N LEU A 107 -2.39 19.49 -13.98
CA LEU A 107 -2.92 19.38 -12.60
C LEU A 107 -3.82 20.54 -12.17
N SER A 108 -3.64 21.74 -12.74
CA SER A 108 -4.26 22.96 -12.24
C SER A 108 -5.78 23.06 -12.50
N ASN A 109 -6.33 22.19 -13.35
CA ASN A 109 -7.71 22.29 -13.81
C ASN A 109 -8.70 21.33 -13.13
N GLY A 110 -8.33 20.71 -11.99
CA GLY A 110 -9.28 20.01 -11.12
C GLY A 110 -9.87 18.71 -11.65
N SER A 111 -9.51 18.24 -12.85
CA SER A 111 -9.98 16.97 -13.38
C SER A 111 -9.07 15.82 -12.94
N ALA A 112 -9.64 14.75 -12.39
CA ALA A 112 -8.92 13.57 -11.93
C ALA A 112 -8.05 12.91 -13.01
N SER A 113 -8.41 13.05 -14.28
CA SER A 113 -7.67 12.51 -15.42
C SER A 113 -6.37 13.27 -15.71
N SER A 114 -6.35 14.59 -15.51
CA SER A 114 -5.21 15.43 -15.83
C SER A 114 -4.06 15.30 -14.80
N SER A 115 -4.38 15.11 -13.52
CA SER A 115 -3.35 14.95 -12.48
C SER A 115 -2.50 13.69 -12.65
N ASN A 116 -2.98 12.69 -13.37
CA ASN A 116 -2.29 11.45 -13.63
C ASN A 116 -1.47 11.46 -14.94
N ALA A 117 -1.73 12.41 -15.84
CA ALA A 117 -1.06 12.45 -17.14
C ALA A 117 0.45 12.66 -17.00
N GLY A 118 0.87 13.67 -16.27
CA GLY A 118 2.30 13.95 -16.03
C GLY A 118 3.01 12.80 -15.33
N LEU A 119 2.44 12.28 -14.24
CA LEU A 119 2.99 11.14 -13.52
C LEU A 119 3.07 9.88 -14.39
N THR A 120 2.02 9.63 -15.18
CA THR A 120 1.99 8.49 -16.11
C THR A 120 3.08 8.63 -17.16
N MET A 121 3.25 9.83 -17.71
CA MET A 121 4.27 10.11 -18.70
C MET A 121 5.68 9.93 -18.14
N MET A 122 5.95 10.45 -16.94
CA MET A 122 7.24 10.27 -16.26
C MET A 122 7.59 8.80 -16.05
N ARG A 123 6.61 7.99 -15.60
CA ARG A 123 6.78 6.54 -15.46
C ARG A 123 7.07 5.85 -16.80
N LYS A 124 6.30 6.16 -17.83
CA LYS A 124 6.51 5.60 -19.18
C LYS A 124 7.90 5.93 -19.74
N ARG A 125 8.46 7.09 -19.42
CA ARG A 125 9.81 7.49 -19.85
C ARG A 125 10.88 6.67 -19.11
N ALA A 126 10.77 6.48 -17.78
CA ALA A 126 11.66 5.61 -17.03
C ALA A 126 11.61 4.16 -17.54
N GLU A 127 10.40 3.62 -17.73
CA GLU A 127 10.20 2.29 -18.31
C GLU A 127 10.79 2.18 -19.73
N GLY A 128 10.62 3.20 -20.53
CA GLY A 128 11.16 3.26 -21.88
C GLY A 128 12.68 3.19 -21.88
N LEU A 129 13.35 4.00 -21.04
CA LEU A 129 14.80 3.99 -20.93
C LEU A 129 15.31 2.61 -20.45
N ALA A 130 14.64 2.01 -19.46
CA ALA A 130 14.95 0.66 -19.02
C ALA A 130 14.81 -0.38 -20.15
N LYS A 131 13.71 -0.33 -20.92
CA LYS A 131 13.45 -1.24 -22.04
C LYS A 131 14.52 -1.16 -23.14
N VAL A 132 14.87 0.06 -23.59
CA VAL A 132 15.90 0.21 -24.63
C VAL A 132 17.29 -0.20 -24.14
N THR A 133 17.60 0.03 -22.87
CA THR A 133 18.83 -0.45 -22.22
C THR A 133 18.91 -1.98 -22.24
N TRP A 134 17.84 -2.66 -21.84
CA TRP A 134 17.77 -4.12 -21.89
C TRP A 134 17.88 -4.68 -23.30
N ALA A 135 17.18 -4.08 -24.26
CA ALA A 135 17.25 -4.50 -25.64
C ALA A 135 18.68 -4.39 -26.22
N GLU A 136 19.40 -3.30 -25.90
CA GLU A 136 20.81 -3.15 -26.30
C GLU A 136 21.71 -4.17 -25.62
N CYS A 137 21.54 -4.42 -24.31
CA CYS A 137 22.32 -5.43 -23.60
C CYS A 137 22.07 -6.85 -24.11
N LEU A 138 20.84 -7.19 -24.46
CA LEU A 138 20.50 -8.50 -25.03
C LEU A 138 21.15 -8.68 -26.41
N GLN A 139 20.92 -7.76 -27.37
CA GLN A 139 21.38 -7.89 -28.74
C GLN A 139 22.85 -7.47 -28.91
N ASN A 140 23.26 -6.39 -28.24
CA ASN A 140 24.64 -5.82 -28.34
C ASN A 140 25.07 -5.46 -29.75
N GLU A 141 24.14 -5.02 -30.59
CA GLU A 141 24.37 -4.66 -32.00
C GLU A 141 24.54 -3.16 -32.20
N GLY A 142 24.47 -2.35 -31.17
CA GLY A 142 24.50 -0.88 -31.24
C GLY A 142 23.18 -0.25 -31.73
N LYS A 143 22.20 -1.09 -32.00
CA LYS A 143 20.91 -0.69 -32.57
C LYS A 143 20.12 0.28 -31.68
N TYR A 144 20.17 0.08 -30.38
CA TYR A 144 19.43 0.88 -29.39
C TYR A 144 20.30 1.91 -28.68
N THR A 145 21.62 1.92 -28.88
CA THR A 145 22.56 2.82 -28.18
C THR A 145 22.16 4.29 -28.32
N ARG A 146 21.83 4.73 -29.54
CA ARG A 146 21.38 6.10 -29.78
C ARG A 146 20.09 6.42 -29.01
N MET A 147 19.14 5.50 -29.01
CA MET A 147 17.87 5.67 -28.30
C MET A 147 18.06 5.70 -26.79
N VAL A 148 19.00 4.92 -26.23
CA VAL A 148 19.40 5.00 -24.81
C VAL A 148 19.95 6.39 -24.48
N GLU A 149 20.88 6.91 -25.29
CA GLU A 149 21.42 8.25 -25.06
C GLU A 149 20.37 9.36 -25.19
N GLU A 150 19.46 9.28 -26.17
CA GLU A 150 18.33 10.19 -26.31
C GLU A 150 17.42 10.15 -25.08
N GLY A 151 17.04 8.97 -24.62
CA GLY A 151 16.21 8.80 -23.42
C GLY A 151 16.87 9.32 -22.14
N LEU A 152 18.19 9.13 -21.98
CA LEU A 152 18.96 9.72 -20.89
C LEU A 152 18.93 11.25 -20.95
N ARG A 153 19.24 11.86 -22.10
CA ARG A 153 19.23 13.33 -22.28
C ARG A 153 17.85 13.90 -21.97
N ASP A 154 16.81 13.25 -22.45
CA ASP A 154 15.44 13.68 -22.23
C ASP A 154 15.07 13.72 -20.73
N ILE A 155 15.43 12.68 -19.97
CA ILE A 155 15.18 12.64 -18.53
C ILE A 155 16.05 13.64 -17.80
N ILE A 156 17.34 13.74 -18.11
CA ILE A 156 18.28 14.67 -17.47
C ILE A 156 17.82 16.12 -17.65
N ASN A 157 17.38 16.47 -18.86
CA ASN A 157 16.95 17.82 -19.23
C ASN A 157 15.50 18.15 -18.78
N GLN A 158 14.76 17.16 -18.29
CA GLN A 158 13.41 17.41 -17.76
C GLN A 158 13.49 18.38 -16.57
N LYS A 159 12.64 19.42 -16.58
CA LYS A 159 12.70 20.49 -15.57
C LYS A 159 12.54 19.98 -14.15
N SER A 160 11.59 19.09 -13.91
CA SER A 160 11.40 18.45 -12.61
C SER A 160 11.45 16.92 -12.73
N TRP A 161 12.09 16.26 -11.76
CA TRP A 161 11.99 14.81 -11.56
C TRP A 161 10.93 14.45 -10.52
N VAL A 162 10.47 15.44 -9.77
CA VAL A 162 9.43 15.29 -8.76
C VAL A 162 8.06 15.24 -9.45
N SER A 163 7.20 14.37 -8.94
CA SER A 163 5.84 14.24 -9.43
C SER A 163 5.08 15.55 -9.30
N PRO A 164 4.34 15.97 -10.35
CA PRO A 164 3.50 17.16 -10.26
C PRO A 164 2.45 17.10 -9.15
N ARG A 165 2.16 15.91 -8.62
CA ARG A 165 1.22 15.71 -7.51
C ARG A 165 1.73 16.25 -6.16
N VAL A 166 3.03 16.41 -5.99
CA VAL A 166 3.65 16.87 -4.73
C VAL A 166 4.42 18.18 -4.89
N ASP A 167 4.58 18.66 -6.11
CA ASP A 167 5.21 19.95 -6.45
C ASP A 167 4.15 21.05 -6.62
N TYR A 168 3.30 21.25 -5.61
CA TYR A 168 2.15 22.15 -5.69
C TYR A 168 2.51 23.62 -5.91
N ASP A 169 3.66 24.04 -5.42
CA ASP A 169 4.18 25.39 -5.55
C ASP A 169 5.20 25.54 -6.68
N PHE A 170 5.39 24.48 -7.47
CA PHE A 170 6.31 24.41 -8.60
C PHE A 170 7.76 24.75 -8.29
N LYS A 171 8.20 24.63 -7.04
CA LYS A 171 9.59 24.91 -6.67
C LYS A 171 10.58 23.97 -7.33
N ASN A 172 10.26 22.67 -7.38
CA ASN A 172 11.09 21.68 -8.07
C ASN A 172 11.09 21.93 -9.59
N TYR A 173 9.93 22.27 -10.17
CA TYR A 173 9.83 22.58 -11.61
C TYR A 173 10.63 23.82 -11.97
N ASN A 174 10.66 24.84 -11.12
CA ASN A 174 11.38 26.09 -11.35
C ASN A 174 12.85 26.03 -10.90
N GLY A 175 13.31 24.89 -10.36
CA GLY A 175 14.70 24.70 -9.90
C GLY A 175 15.06 25.49 -8.65
N VAL A 176 14.08 25.89 -7.86
CA VAL A 176 14.27 26.61 -6.58
C VAL A 176 14.71 25.64 -5.48
N GLU A 177 14.18 24.42 -5.52
CA GLU A 177 14.57 23.34 -4.63
C GLU A 177 14.60 22.00 -5.39
N TYR A 178 15.22 21.00 -4.78
CA TYR A 178 15.22 19.63 -5.27
C TYR A 178 14.85 18.69 -4.13
N SER A 179 13.67 18.09 -4.24
CA SER A 179 13.16 17.07 -3.31
C SER A 179 13.27 15.67 -3.90
N VAL A 180 13.30 14.67 -3.05
CA VAL A 180 13.20 13.26 -3.48
C VAL A 180 11.81 12.74 -3.17
N ASP A 181 11.14 12.24 -4.21
CA ASP A 181 9.83 11.60 -4.15
C ASP A 181 9.83 10.25 -4.87
N LEU A 182 8.66 9.61 -4.99
CA LEU A 182 8.49 8.32 -5.67
C LEU A 182 8.97 8.34 -7.13
N THR A 183 8.87 9.47 -7.83
CA THR A 183 9.21 9.58 -9.25
C THR A 183 10.67 9.93 -9.45
N SER A 184 11.20 10.88 -8.68
CA SER A 184 12.61 11.26 -8.75
C SER A 184 13.53 10.12 -8.29
N SER A 185 13.13 9.34 -7.30
CA SER A 185 13.85 8.12 -6.88
C SER A 185 13.85 7.04 -7.97
N LEU A 186 12.72 6.86 -8.67
CA LEU A 186 12.63 5.97 -9.83
C LEU A 186 13.58 6.41 -10.96
N TYR A 187 13.61 7.72 -11.27
CA TYR A 187 14.53 8.27 -12.26
C TYR A 187 15.99 8.06 -11.86
N ALA A 188 16.33 8.33 -10.60
CA ALA A 188 17.67 8.12 -10.09
C ALA A 188 18.14 6.69 -10.30
N HIS A 189 17.34 5.71 -9.89
CA HIS A 189 17.65 4.30 -10.06
C HIS A 189 17.77 3.92 -11.54
N THR A 190 16.83 4.36 -12.38
CA THR A 190 16.82 4.02 -13.82
C THR A 190 18.04 4.60 -14.55
N ILE A 191 18.42 5.85 -14.24
CA ILE A 191 19.63 6.48 -14.80
C ILE A 191 20.86 5.70 -14.36
N ALA A 192 21.01 5.43 -13.06
CA ALA A 192 22.17 4.73 -12.50
C ALA A 192 22.33 3.32 -13.11
N GLN A 193 21.25 2.56 -13.19
CA GLN A 193 21.27 1.23 -13.83
C GLN A 193 21.62 1.29 -15.30
N THR A 194 21.11 2.29 -16.03
CA THR A 194 21.47 2.50 -17.45
C THR A 194 22.96 2.77 -17.60
N LEU A 195 23.53 3.67 -16.76
CA LEU A 195 24.96 3.96 -16.77
C LEU A 195 25.81 2.74 -16.45
N TYR A 196 25.39 1.90 -15.50
CA TYR A 196 26.07 0.66 -15.14
C TYR A 196 26.01 -0.38 -16.27
N MET A 197 24.82 -0.67 -16.78
CA MET A 197 24.63 -1.72 -17.78
C MET A 197 25.24 -1.37 -19.11
N MET A 198 25.13 -0.12 -19.55
CA MET A 198 25.67 0.36 -20.84
C MET A 198 27.18 0.65 -20.79
N GLY A 199 27.76 0.82 -19.60
CA GLY A 199 29.19 1.01 -19.44
C GLY A 199 29.76 2.10 -20.37
N ASN A 200 30.79 1.76 -21.15
CA ASN A 200 31.47 2.65 -22.06
C ASN A 200 30.72 2.87 -23.43
N LYS A 201 29.54 2.27 -23.63
CA LYS A 201 28.65 2.62 -24.74
C LYS A 201 28.02 4.01 -24.57
N ILE A 202 27.93 4.52 -23.34
CA ILE A 202 27.49 5.90 -23.09
C ILE A 202 28.68 6.83 -23.22
N SER A 203 28.54 7.91 -24.02
CA SER A 203 29.59 8.89 -24.20
C SER A 203 30.05 9.51 -22.88
N PRO A 204 31.37 9.77 -22.66
CA PRO A 204 31.88 10.34 -21.43
C PRO A 204 31.20 11.66 -21.02
N LYS A 205 30.87 12.50 -22.01
CA LYS A 205 30.15 13.75 -21.79
C LYS A 205 28.75 13.50 -21.18
N LEU A 206 27.95 12.62 -21.78
CA LEU A 206 26.61 12.32 -21.31
C LEU A 206 26.64 11.62 -19.94
N ARG A 207 27.62 10.75 -19.71
CA ARG A 207 27.83 10.14 -18.38
C ARG A 207 28.07 11.21 -17.32
N LYS A 208 28.93 12.21 -17.62
CA LYS A 208 29.17 13.30 -16.69
C LYS A 208 27.90 14.12 -16.43
N GLU A 209 27.16 14.49 -17.47
CA GLU A 209 25.89 15.21 -17.36
C GLU A 209 24.87 14.44 -16.49
N ALA A 210 24.79 13.11 -16.66
CA ALA A 210 23.91 12.25 -15.85
C ALA A 210 24.34 12.20 -14.38
N MET A 211 25.64 12.11 -14.10
CA MET A 211 26.18 12.16 -12.74
C MET A 211 25.93 13.52 -12.08
N ASP A 212 26.19 14.61 -12.79
CA ASP A 212 25.94 15.97 -12.29
C ASP A 212 24.44 16.16 -11.93
N ALA A 213 23.53 15.61 -12.74
CA ALA A 213 22.09 15.64 -12.48
C ALA A 213 21.69 14.80 -11.25
N LEU A 214 22.28 13.62 -11.07
CA LEU A 214 22.06 12.77 -9.90
C LEU A 214 22.53 13.47 -8.62
N TYR A 215 23.72 14.06 -8.62
CA TYR A 215 24.22 14.80 -7.48
C TYR A 215 23.33 16.02 -7.16
N THR A 216 22.98 16.80 -8.17
CA THR A 216 22.20 18.03 -7.97
C THR A 216 20.80 17.74 -7.45
N ARG A 217 20.13 16.70 -7.99
CA ARG A 217 18.70 16.49 -7.78
C ARG A 217 18.39 15.43 -6.73
N ILE A 218 19.36 14.57 -6.39
CA ILE A 218 19.12 13.40 -5.52
C ILE A 218 20.11 13.38 -4.35
N PHE A 219 21.42 13.25 -4.59
CA PHE A 219 22.38 12.96 -3.52
C PHE A 219 22.61 14.18 -2.60
N ASN A 220 22.89 15.35 -3.16
CA ASN A 220 23.10 16.58 -2.38
C ASN A 220 21.87 17.00 -1.56
N PRO A 221 20.63 16.94 -2.06
CA PRO A 221 19.44 17.19 -1.25
C PRO A 221 19.35 16.29 -0.01
N ILE A 222 19.68 15.03 -0.13
CA ILE A 222 19.66 14.08 1.00
C ILE A 222 20.80 14.36 2.00
N HIS A 223 22.02 14.60 1.53
CA HIS A 223 23.13 15.02 2.40
C HIS A 223 22.77 16.28 3.21
N ARG A 224 22.16 17.28 2.54
CA ARG A 224 21.70 18.51 3.20
C ARG A 224 20.62 18.22 4.24
N LYS A 225 19.61 17.43 3.90
CA LYS A 225 18.53 17.06 4.81
C LYS A 225 19.06 16.44 6.10
N ILE A 226 19.97 15.49 5.99
CA ILE A 226 20.53 14.77 7.13
C ILE A 226 21.47 15.67 7.94
N SER A 227 22.32 16.47 7.28
CA SER A 227 23.25 17.36 7.97
C SER A 227 22.56 18.49 8.73
N THR A 228 21.50 19.05 8.18
CA THR A 228 20.73 20.13 8.82
C THR A 228 19.69 19.64 9.81
N GLN A 229 19.31 18.35 9.74
CA GLN A 229 18.22 17.75 10.53
C GLN A 229 16.93 18.58 10.49
N ASN A 230 16.75 19.34 9.42
CA ASN A 230 15.58 20.18 9.26
C ASN A 230 14.34 19.32 9.01
N ASP A 231 13.37 19.36 9.90
CA ASP A 231 12.12 18.59 9.84
C ASP A 231 11.05 19.27 8.96
N ASN A 232 11.48 20.03 7.96
CA ASN A 232 10.57 20.52 6.94
C ASN A 232 9.99 19.33 6.14
N LYS A 233 8.92 19.56 5.39
CA LYS A 233 8.23 18.52 4.60
C LYS A 233 9.08 17.93 3.46
N GLU A 234 10.23 18.54 3.15
CA GLU A 234 11.15 18.04 2.14
C GLU A 234 11.75 16.71 2.58
N ASN A 235 11.76 15.74 1.67
CA ASN A 235 12.31 14.41 1.92
C ASN A 235 11.73 13.72 3.16
N HIS A 236 10.45 13.97 3.45
CA HIS A 236 9.71 13.37 4.56
C HIS A 236 9.73 11.83 4.54
N PHE A 237 9.95 11.24 3.37
CA PHE A 237 10.00 9.79 3.21
C PHE A 237 11.01 9.09 4.14
N LEU A 238 12.09 9.77 4.55
CA LEU A 238 13.09 9.17 5.46
C LEU A 238 12.47 8.70 6.78
N ILE A 239 11.49 9.44 7.29
CA ILE A 239 10.82 9.15 8.57
C ILE A 239 9.39 8.64 8.41
N ALA A 240 8.93 8.43 7.17
CA ALA A 240 7.59 7.91 6.90
C ALA A 240 7.50 6.42 7.25
N ASP A 241 6.36 6.01 7.83
CA ASP A 241 6.01 4.65 8.22
C ASP A 241 5.13 3.94 7.18
N ASN A 242 5.21 4.35 5.92
CA ASN A 242 4.41 3.82 4.82
C ASN A 242 5.28 3.51 3.60
N ASN A 243 4.66 3.10 2.51
CA ASN A 243 5.34 2.69 1.27
C ASN A 243 6.34 3.73 0.71
N TRP A 244 6.14 5.04 0.95
CA TRP A 244 7.07 6.08 0.50
C TRP A 244 8.51 5.86 1.00
N ASN A 245 8.66 5.41 2.24
CA ASN A 245 9.97 5.15 2.83
C ASN A 245 10.77 4.15 1.97
N HIS A 246 10.23 2.97 1.79
CA HIS A 246 10.93 1.92 1.07
C HIS A 246 11.12 2.24 -0.42
N VAL A 247 10.12 2.84 -1.07
CA VAL A 247 10.19 3.18 -2.49
C VAL A 247 11.30 4.21 -2.76
N CYS A 248 11.33 5.29 -1.98
CA CYS A 248 12.34 6.33 -2.17
C CYS A 248 13.74 5.84 -1.77
N LEU A 249 13.86 5.07 -0.66
CA LEU A 249 15.15 4.51 -0.25
C LEU A 249 15.71 3.52 -1.26
N ALA A 250 14.88 2.64 -1.82
CA ALA A 250 15.33 1.69 -2.84
C ALA A 250 15.91 2.42 -4.08
N GLY A 251 15.21 3.47 -4.54
CA GLY A 251 15.69 4.25 -5.68
C GLY A 251 16.95 5.05 -5.37
N LEU A 252 16.99 5.74 -4.24
CA LEU A 252 18.10 6.57 -3.78
C LEU A 252 19.36 5.74 -3.53
N VAL A 253 19.26 4.75 -2.63
CA VAL A 253 20.40 3.92 -2.19
C VAL A 253 20.87 3.03 -3.33
N GLY A 254 19.92 2.42 -4.08
CA GLY A 254 20.24 1.64 -5.26
C GLY A 254 21.02 2.45 -6.30
N ALA A 255 20.62 3.71 -6.56
CA ALA A 255 21.36 4.59 -7.45
C ALA A 255 22.77 4.89 -6.92
N ALA A 256 22.90 5.26 -5.64
CA ALA A 256 24.19 5.58 -5.03
C ALA A 256 25.18 4.40 -5.10
N LEU A 257 24.74 3.20 -4.72
CA LEU A 257 25.56 1.99 -4.75
C LEU A 257 25.96 1.56 -6.17
N THR A 258 25.19 2.00 -7.16
CA THR A 258 25.42 1.64 -8.57
C THR A 258 26.45 2.55 -9.26
N VAL A 259 26.53 3.85 -8.91
CA VAL A 259 27.33 4.81 -9.70
C VAL A 259 28.33 5.64 -8.91
N ILE A 260 28.27 5.69 -7.58
CA ILE A 260 29.21 6.48 -6.78
C ILE A 260 30.53 5.70 -6.66
N GLU A 261 31.62 6.28 -7.14
CA GLU A 261 32.96 5.65 -7.07
C GLU A 261 33.55 5.74 -5.64
N ASP A 262 33.29 6.83 -4.92
CA ASP A 262 33.79 7.01 -3.56
C ASP A 262 33.16 5.98 -2.62
N LYS A 263 34.00 5.18 -1.96
CA LYS A 263 33.58 4.06 -1.11
C LYS A 263 32.97 4.55 0.21
N HIS A 264 33.50 5.64 0.74
CA HIS A 264 32.98 6.26 1.97
C HIS A 264 31.58 6.84 1.72
N GLU A 265 31.38 7.54 0.62
CA GLU A 265 30.05 8.08 0.25
C GLU A 265 29.05 6.95 0.03
N ARG A 266 29.42 5.85 -0.62
CA ARG A 266 28.55 4.66 -0.73
C ARG A 266 28.19 4.08 0.65
N ALA A 267 29.12 4.10 1.60
CA ALA A 267 28.86 3.65 2.97
C ALA A 267 27.86 4.55 3.70
N VAL A 268 27.93 5.87 3.46
CA VAL A 268 26.92 6.82 3.97
C VAL A 268 25.52 6.49 3.44
N PHE A 269 25.36 6.27 2.13
CA PHE A 269 24.06 5.88 1.58
C PHE A 269 23.58 4.50 2.04
N THR A 270 24.50 3.56 2.24
CA THR A 270 24.16 2.25 2.83
C THR A 270 23.62 2.40 4.25
N TYR A 271 24.27 3.23 5.09
CA TYR A 271 23.81 3.57 6.42
C TYR A 271 22.41 4.21 6.40
N ILE A 272 22.16 5.13 5.46
CA ILE A 272 20.85 5.75 5.27
C ILE A 272 19.80 4.68 4.99
N GLY A 273 20.08 3.73 4.10
CA GLY A 273 19.20 2.62 3.79
C GLY A 273 18.95 1.70 4.98
N GLU A 274 20.02 1.29 5.67
CA GLU A 274 19.95 0.43 6.86
C GLU A 274 19.17 1.06 8.01
N TYR A 275 19.42 2.33 8.30
CA TYR A 275 18.80 3.01 9.43
C TYR A 275 17.36 3.41 9.17
N TYR A 276 17.11 4.12 8.07
CA TYR A 276 15.78 4.71 7.83
C TYR A 276 14.74 3.74 7.28
N SER A 277 15.14 2.62 6.67
CA SER A 277 14.17 1.61 6.19
C SER A 277 13.35 0.98 7.32
N ARG A 278 13.84 1.04 8.55
CA ARG A 278 13.11 0.58 9.73
C ARG A 278 11.83 1.37 9.99
N ASN A 279 11.75 2.65 9.56
CA ASN A 279 10.51 3.41 9.64
C ASN A 279 9.43 2.79 8.76
N GLY A 280 9.75 2.42 7.52
CA GLY A 280 8.81 1.72 6.65
C GLY A 280 8.39 0.35 7.18
N LEU A 281 9.31 -0.39 7.84
CA LEU A 281 8.96 -1.63 8.53
C LEU A 281 8.04 -1.39 9.74
N ALA A 282 8.17 -0.24 10.42
CA ALA A 282 7.31 0.11 11.55
C ALA A 282 5.84 0.31 11.14
N GLY A 283 5.57 0.63 9.87
CA GLY A 283 4.21 0.73 9.33
C GLY A 283 3.49 -0.62 9.18
N PHE A 284 4.20 -1.74 9.24
CA PHE A 284 3.58 -3.05 9.37
C PHE A 284 3.35 -3.37 10.85
N ASN A 285 2.32 -4.13 11.17
CA ASN A 285 2.13 -4.65 12.52
C ASN A 285 3.21 -5.68 12.86
N ASP A 286 3.43 -5.94 14.16
CA ASP A 286 4.48 -6.89 14.59
C ASP A 286 4.15 -8.36 14.27
N ASP A 287 2.90 -8.66 13.93
CA ASP A 287 2.45 -9.94 13.38
C ASP A 287 2.58 -10.04 11.86
N GLY A 288 3.09 -8.99 11.20
CA GLY A 288 3.32 -8.91 9.76
C GLY A 288 2.12 -8.41 8.95
N TYR A 289 1.02 -8.01 9.57
CA TYR A 289 -0.13 -7.47 8.85
C TYR A 289 0.19 -6.16 8.13
N CYS A 290 -0.29 -6.03 6.89
CA CYS A 290 -0.20 -4.81 6.08
C CYS A 290 -1.57 -4.14 6.00
N GLY A 291 -1.77 -3.06 6.75
CA GLY A 291 -3.02 -2.30 6.76
C GLY A 291 -3.36 -1.63 5.43
N GLU A 292 -2.36 -1.38 4.58
CA GLU A 292 -2.54 -0.80 3.25
C GLU A 292 -3.03 -1.82 2.19
N GLY A 293 -3.07 -3.12 2.52
CA GLY A 293 -3.52 -4.18 1.63
C GLY A 293 -2.49 -4.66 0.61
N VAL A 294 -2.88 -5.65 -0.20
CA VAL A 294 -1.98 -6.40 -1.11
C VAL A 294 -1.29 -5.52 -2.16
N ILE A 295 -1.98 -4.50 -2.70
CA ILE A 295 -1.38 -3.62 -3.72
C ILE A 295 -0.19 -2.84 -3.14
N TYR A 296 -0.36 -2.27 -1.96
CA TYR A 296 0.70 -1.50 -1.31
C TYR A 296 1.75 -2.38 -0.65
N TYR A 297 1.39 -3.60 -0.22
CA TYR A 297 2.36 -4.63 0.13
C TYR A 297 3.31 -4.91 -1.04
N ASN A 298 2.78 -5.18 -2.24
CA ASN A 298 3.60 -5.36 -3.44
C ASN A 298 4.48 -4.14 -3.73
N TYR A 299 3.93 -2.94 -3.54
CA TYR A 299 4.64 -1.71 -3.87
C TYR A 299 5.67 -1.35 -2.81
N GLY A 300 5.28 -1.24 -1.54
CA GLY A 300 6.15 -0.83 -0.45
C GLY A 300 7.18 -1.91 -0.09
N PHE A 301 6.71 -3.12 0.25
CA PHE A 301 7.60 -4.20 0.65
C PHE A 301 8.43 -4.73 -0.52
N GLY A 302 7.90 -4.72 -1.75
CA GLY A 302 8.66 -5.03 -2.95
C GLY A 302 9.88 -4.11 -3.13
N HIS A 303 9.76 -2.81 -2.82
CA HIS A 303 10.91 -1.90 -2.85
C HIS A 303 11.86 -2.10 -1.67
N TYR A 304 11.38 -2.51 -0.49
CA TYR A 304 12.26 -2.92 0.60
C TYR A 304 13.16 -4.11 0.19
N ILE A 305 12.61 -5.06 -0.56
CA ILE A 305 13.38 -6.17 -1.11
C ILE A 305 14.45 -5.69 -2.09
N LEU A 306 14.12 -4.70 -2.95
CA LEU A 306 15.10 -4.09 -3.86
C LEU A 306 16.21 -3.36 -3.09
N LEU A 307 15.86 -2.63 -2.03
CA LEU A 307 16.82 -1.99 -1.14
C LEU A 307 17.75 -3.02 -0.49
N ARG A 308 17.16 -4.07 0.06
CA ARG A 308 17.91 -5.21 0.62
C ARG A 308 18.88 -5.80 -0.38
N GLU A 309 18.41 -6.08 -1.59
CA GLU A 309 19.22 -6.68 -2.65
C GLU A 309 20.38 -5.77 -3.05
N SER A 310 20.15 -4.46 -3.16
CA SER A 310 21.20 -3.49 -3.46
C SER A 310 22.32 -3.50 -2.39
N ILE A 311 21.92 -3.45 -1.12
CA ILE A 311 22.87 -3.45 0.00
C ILE A 311 23.58 -4.81 0.13
N TRP A 312 22.83 -5.90 0.00
CA TRP A 312 23.37 -7.25 0.11
C TRP A 312 24.43 -7.54 -0.96
N GLN A 313 24.15 -7.18 -2.21
CA GLN A 313 25.13 -7.31 -3.31
C GLN A 313 26.34 -6.39 -3.11
N ALA A 314 26.13 -5.12 -2.78
CA ALA A 314 27.20 -4.15 -2.59
C ALA A 314 28.15 -4.52 -1.43
N THR A 315 27.67 -5.29 -0.46
CA THR A 315 28.46 -5.75 0.71
C THR A 315 28.93 -7.20 0.59
N GLY A 316 28.66 -7.87 -0.54
CA GLY A 316 28.96 -9.29 -0.71
C GLY A 316 28.25 -10.17 0.32
N GLY A 317 27.04 -9.81 0.71
CA GLY A 317 26.20 -10.54 1.65
C GLY A 317 26.51 -10.30 3.14
N LYS A 318 27.39 -9.35 3.48
CA LYS A 318 27.77 -9.06 4.88
C LYS A 318 26.70 -8.23 5.63
N ILE A 319 25.87 -7.50 4.92
CA ILE A 319 24.71 -6.80 5.47
C ILE A 319 23.46 -7.36 4.79
N ASP A 320 22.59 -7.97 5.58
CA ASP A 320 21.31 -8.50 5.11
C ASP A 320 20.16 -7.86 5.89
N LEU A 321 19.38 -7.01 5.22
CA LEU A 321 18.21 -6.39 5.84
C LEU A 321 17.10 -7.42 6.18
N PHE A 322 17.21 -8.65 5.66
CA PHE A 322 16.31 -9.75 6.00
C PHE A 322 16.60 -10.41 7.34
N ASP A 323 17.69 -10.01 8.03
CA ASP A 323 17.99 -10.49 9.39
C ASP A 323 17.06 -9.88 10.45
N ASP A 324 16.29 -8.84 10.12
CA ASP A 324 15.23 -8.35 10.98
C ASP A 324 14.10 -9.40 11.11
N PRO A 325 13.80 -9.89 12.33
CA PRO A 325 12.79 -10.95 12.53
C PRO A 325 11.37 -10.56 12.09
N LYS A 326 11.08 -9.27 12.03
CA LYS A 326 9.79 -8.75 11.54
C LYS A 326 9.61 -9.02 10.04
N VAL A 327 10.70 -9.03 9.27
CA VAL A 327 10.68 -9.31 7.84
C VAL A 327 10.12 -10.69 7.53
N GLN A 328 10.43 -11.71 8.33
CA GLN A 328 9.88 -13.07 8.17
C GLN A 328 8.35 -13.08 8.27
N LYS A 329 7.81 -12.31 9.21
CA LYS A 329 6.35 -12.20 9.41
C LYS A 329 5.69 -11.42 8.27
N ILE A 330 6.29 -10.29 7.87
CA ILE A 330 5.79 -9.48 6.74
C ILE A 330 5.82 -10.30 5.44
N ALA A 331 6.86 -11.09 5.20
CA ALA A 331 6.95 -11.93 4.01
C ALA A 331 5.81 -12.98 3.91
N ARG A 332 5.24 -13.38 5.05
CA ARG A 332 4.08 -14.28 5.11
C ARG A 332 2.73 -13.57 5.02
N TYR A 333 2.70 -12.24 4.95
CA TYR A 333 1.42 -11.51 4.85
C TYR A 333 0.57 -11.98 3.68
N ALA A 334 1.15 -12.07 2.49
CA ALA A 334 0.39 -12.42 1.29
C ALA A 334 -0.26 -13.83 1.36
N PRO A 335 0.45 -14.92 1.70
CA PRO A 335 -0.20 -16.22 1.87
C PRO A 335 -1.17 -16.25 3.06
N ASN A 336 -0.94 -15.46 4.10
CA ASN A 336 -1.81 -15.42 5.28
C ASN A 336 -3.11 -14.64 5.04
N ILE A 337 -3.11 -13.64 4.15
CA ILE A 337 -4.31 -12.86 3.82
C ILE A 337 -5.11 -13.44 2.65
N GLU A 338 -4.58 -14.41 1.91
CA GLU A 338 -5.34 -15.15 0.90
C GLU A 338 -6.54 -15.84 1.55
N ILE A 339 -7.73 -15.65 0.97
CA ILE A 339 -8.93 -16.32 1.47
C ILE A 339 -8.93 -17.77 0.99
N ILE A 340 -9.20 -18.02 -0.28
CA ILE A 340 -9.08 -19.32 -0.95
C ILE A 340 -8.84 -19.12 -2.46
N ASN A 341 -8.22 -20.09 -3.11
CA ASN A 341 -8.10 -20.18 -4.58
C ASN A 341 -7.51 -18.94 -5.25
N GLY A 342 -6.54 -18.28 -4.61
CA GLY A 342 -5.90 -17.09 -5.13
C GLY A 342 -6.76 -15.83 -5.05
N VAL A 343 -7.79 -15.82 -4.20
CA VAL A 343 -8.64 -14.64 -3.95
C VAL A 343 -8.22 -13.96 -2.65
N TYR A 344 -8.03 -12.66 -2.75
CA TYR A 344 -7.58 -11.78 -1.67
C TYR A 344 -8.65 -10.74 -1.34
N PRO A 345 -8.81 -10.33 -0.07
CA PRO A 345 -9.74 -9.27 0.27
C PRO A 345 -9.25 -7.92 -0.27
N ALA A 346 -10.19 -7.09 -0.71
CA ALA A 346 -9.92 -5.77 -1.25
C ALA A 346 -9.77 -4.70 -0.13
N ILE A 347 -8.93 -4.99 0.87
CA ILE A 347 -8.68 -4.11 2.03
C ILE A 347 -8.05 -2.80 1.58
N SER A 348 -8.52 -1.68 2.14
CA SER A 348 -7.98 -0.33 1.88
C SER A 348 -8.08 0.03 0.38
N ASP A 349 -7.14 0.82 -0.16
CA ASP A 349 -7.15 1.18 -1.58
C ASP A 349 -6.76 0.00 -2.51
N CYS A 350 -7.18 -1.23 -2.16
CA CYS A 350 -7.05 -2.39 -3.02
C CYS A 350 -8.28 -2.58 -3.90
N ARG A 351 -8.06 -3.04 -5.12
CA ARG A 351 -9.14 -3.45 -6.02
C ARG A 351 -9.45 -4.93 -5.85
N GLU A 352 -10.66 -5.32 -6.15
CA GLU A 352 -11.02 -6.72 -6.36
C GLU A 352 -10.11 -7.36 -7.43
N GLY A 353 -9.66 -8.58 -7.19
CA GLY A 353 -8.73 -9.30 -8.06
C GLY A 353 -7.26 -8.88 -7.92
N ALA A 354 -6.91 -8.00 -6.97
CA ALA A 354 -5.52 -7.75 -6.63
C ALA A 354 -4.86 -9.02 -6.10
N LYS A 355 -3.61 -9.26 -6.53
CA LYS A 355 -2.82 -10.44 -6.15
C LYS A 355 -1.42 -10.03 -5.74
N PRO A 356 -0.73 -10.83 -4.92
CA PRO A 356 0.69 -10.66 -4.69
C PRO A 356 1.48 -10.73 -6.01
N ASP A 357 2.58 -10.00 -6.07
CA ASP A 357 3.52 -10.13 -7.20
C ASP A 357 4.22 -11.49 -7.10
N GLU A 358 3.98 -12.34 -8.09
CA GLU A 358 4.48 -13.72 -8.10
C GLU A 358 6.01 -13.78 -8.06
N ALA A 359 6.70 -12.93 -8.82
CA ALA A 359 8.17 -12.90 -8.84
C ALA A 359 8.73 -12.48 -7.48
N MET A 360 8.09 -11.52 -6.81
CA MET A 360 8.42 -11.12 -5.45
C MET A 360 8.23 -12.28 -4.47
N MET A 361 7.12 -13.00 -4.55
CA MET A 361 6.84 -14.12 -3.65
C MET A 361 7.79 -15.30 -3.87
N ILE A 362 8.15 -15.62 -5.12
CA ILE A 362 9.18 -16.62 -5.43
C ILE A 362 10.53 -16.20 -4.83
N TYR A 363 10.90 -14.94 -4.97
CA TYR A 363 12.14 -14.42 -4.39
C TYR A 363 12.15 -14.54 -2.86
N LEU A 364 11.07 -14.12 -2.19
CA LEU A 364 10.92 -14.21 -0.74
C LEU A 364 10.94 -15.67 -0.26
N ASN A 365 10.19 -16.55 -0.93
CA ASN A 365 10.13 -17.96 -0.59
C ASN A 365 11.52 -18.62 -0.63
N ARG A 366 12.31 -18.29 -1.64
CA ARG A 366 13.69 -18.80 -1.79
C ARG A 366 14.68 -18.16 -0.82
N SER A 367 14.65 -16.83 -0.70
CA SER A 367 15.63 -16.09 0.12
C SER A 367 15.43 -16.31 1.62
N LEU A 368 14.20 -16.50 2.06
CA LEU A 368 13.82 -16.66 3.47
C LEU A 368 13.51 -18.12 3.86
N GLY A 369 13.38 -19.03 2.88
CA GLY A 369 13.02 -20.42 3.16
C GLY A 369 11.59 -20.53 3.72
N LEU A 370 10.61 -19.85 3.13
CA LEU A 370 9.25 -19.79 3.67
C LEU A 370 8.48 -21.12 3.56
N GLY A 371 8.91 -22.04 2.67
CA GLY A 371 8.28 -23.34 2.47
C GLY A 371 6.90 -23.30 1.79
N ILE A 372 6.58 -22.22 1.06
CA ILE A 372 5.29 -22.02 0.42
C ILE A 372 5.32 -22.70 -0.95
N THR A 373 4.68 -23.87 -1.05
CA THR A 373 4.76 -24.79 -2.22
C THR A 373 4.35 -24.12 -3.54
N GLN A 374 3.36 -23.25 -3.53
CA GLN A 374 2.91 -22.56 -4.76
C GLN A 374 3.98 -21.62 -5.37
N TYR A 375 5.01 -21.23 -4.60
CA TYR A 375 6.10 -20.36 -5.03
C TYR A 375 7.44 -21.10 -5.15
N ASP A 376 7.46 -22.43 -5.11
CA ASP A 376 8.69 -23.23 -5.23
C ASP A 376 9.19 -23.32 -6.67
N THR A 377 8.30 -23.33 -7.64
CA THR A 377 8.64 -23.44 -9.05
C THR A 377 9.10 -22.11 -9.61
N LEU A 378 10.33 -22.08 -10.14
CA LEU A 378 10.74 -21.05 -11.08
C LEU A 378 9.86 -21.20 -12.32
N THR A 379 8.74 -20.49 -12.35
CA THR A 379 8.11 -20.27 -13.64
C THR A 379 9.10 -19.44 -14.44
N ASN A 380 9.44 -19.91 -15.66
CA ASN A 380 10.24 -19.17 -16.64
C ASN A 380 9.47 -17.93 -17.13
N GLN A 381 8.87 -17.18 -16.21
CA GLN A 381 8.22 -15.93 -16.54
C GLN A 381 9.33 -14.93 -16.87
N SER A 382 9.65 -14.96 -18.15
CA SER A 382 10.40 -13.92 -18.82
C SER A 382 9.93 -12.56 -18.32
N GLY A 383 10.88 -11.67 -18.06
CA GLY A 383 10.66 -10.31 -17.62
C GLY A 383 9.79 -9.41 -18.52
N THR A 384 8.88 -9.98 -19.28
CA THR A 384 8.10 -9.35 -20.34
C THR A 384 6.64 -9.10 -20.01
N SER A 385 6.13 -9.48 -18.82
CA SER A 385 4.74 -9.13 -18.50
C SER A 385 4.62 -7.61 -18.37
N ASP A 386 3.70 -7.02 -19.11
CA ASP A 386 3.41 -5.56 -19.15
C ASP A 386 3.11 -4.93 -17.78
N ASN A 387 2.81 -5.73 -16.77
CA ASN A 387 2.58 -5.32 -15.39
C ASN A 387 3.85 -5.11 -14.58
N ARG A 388 5.03 -5.42 -15.11
CA ARG A 388 6.28 -5.16 -14.41
C ARG A 388 6.63 -3.70 -14.58
N LYS A 389 6.33 -2.94 -13.56
CA LYS A 389 6.44 -1.49 -13.48
C LYS A 389 7.81 -0.94 -13.86
N ASN A 390 8.81 -1.81 -13.95
CA ASN A 390 10.14 -1.41 -14.35
C ASN A 390 10.98 -2.66 -14.68
N VAL A 391 11.41 -2.79 -15.92
CA VAL A 391 12.24 -3.93 -16.35
C VAL A 391 13.54 -4.04 -15.53
N MET A 392 14.08 -2.92 -15.07
CA MET A 392 15.28 -2.88 -14.23
C MET A 392 15.01 -3.16 -12.76
N MET A 393 13.79 -2.93 -12.29
CA MET A 393 13.34 -3.24 -10.94
C MET A 393 12.59 -4.59 -10.89
N ALA A 394 12.40 -5.27 -12.02
CA ALA A 394 11.91 -6.64 -12.02
C ALA A 394 12.96 -7.53 -11.37
N PHE A 395 12.54 -8.44 -10.50
CA PHE A 395 13.44 -9.46 -9.93
C PHE A 395 13.85 -10.40 -11.05
N PRO A 396 15.06 -10.31 -11.59
CA PRO A 396 15.47 -11.22 -12.64
C PRO A 396 15.79 -12.56 -12.00
N ASN A 397 14.85 -13.49 -12.03
CA ASN A 397 15.06 -14.86 -11.58
C ASN A 397 16.28 -15.53 -12.19
N SER A 398 16.79 -14.98 -13.30
CA SER A 398 17.90 -15.52 -14.08
C SER A 398 19.27 -14.88 -13.79
N THR A 399 19.32 -13.70 -13.15
CA THR A 399 20.57 -12.95 -12.96
C THR A 399 21.08 -12.93 -11.52
N PHE A 400 20.25 -13.30 -10.54
CA PHE A 400 20.63 -13.34 -9.13
C PHE A 400 20.80 -14.78 -8.65
N SER A 401 21.96 -15.06 -8.06
CA SER A 401 22.20 -16.30 -7.35
C SER A 401 21.49 -16.26 -6.00
N LEU A 402 20.26 -16.73 -5.97
CA LEU A 402 19.49 -16.85 -4.73
C LEU A 402 20.00 -18.07 -3.96
N GLN A 403 20.60 -17.84 -2.80
CA GLN A 403 20.94 -18.91 -1.88
C GLN A 403 19.76 -19.16 -0.95
N PRO A 404 19.05 -20.29 -1.04
CA PRO A 404 17.98 -20.60 -0.10
C PRO A 404 18.54 -20.79 1.32
N LYS A 405 17.92 -20.15 2.31
CA LYS A 405 18.19 -20.48 3.73
C LYS A 405 17.71 -21.92 4.01
N LYS A 406 18.49 -22.68 4.78
CA LYS A 406 18.37 -24.14 4.90
C LYS A 406 17.19 -24.69 5.69
N ASN A 407 16.38 -23.90 6.36
CA ASN A 407 15.28 -24.40 7.19
C ASN A 407 13.93 -24.05 6.56
N ILE A 408 13.33 -25.05 5.91
CA ILE A 408 11.97 -24.98 5.40
C ILE A 408 11.07 -25.55 6.50
N GLU A 409 10.38 -24.70 7.24
CA GLU A 409 9.23 -25.12 8.02
C GLU A 409 8.05 -25.26 7.05
N LYS A 410 7.60 -26.49 6.81
CA LYS A 410 6.38 -26.72 6.08
C LYS A 410 5.21 -26.26 6.94
N ASP A 411 4.47 -25.31 6.43
CA ASP A 411 3.23 -24.83 7.04
C ASP A 411 2.11 -25.86 6.79
N GLU A 412 1.86 -26.71 7.79
CA GLU A 412 0.99 -27.87 7.67
C GLU A 412 -0.46 -27.53 7.87
N SER A 413 -1.23 -26.96 7.32
CA SER A 413 -2.69 -26.72 7.44
C SER A 413 -3.08 -25.29 7.76
N ASN A 414 -3.12 -24.52 6.76
CA ASN A 414 -3.51 -23.13 6.89
C ASN A 414 -5.04 -22.94 6.82
N ILE A 415 -5.80 -23.59 7.76
CA ILE A 415 -7.26 -23.41 7.82
C ILE A 415 -7.67 -22.05 8.36
N ARG A 416 -6.75 -21.30 8.98
CA ARG A 416 -6.94 -19.92 9.45
C ARG A 416 -5.64 -19.14 9.48
N SER A 417 -5.76 -17.83 9.36
CA SER A 417 -4.70 -16.87 9.69
C SER A 417 -5.30 -15.79 10.56
N PHE A 418 -4.70 -15.56 11.73
CA PHE A 418 -5.16 -14.57 12.68
C PHE A 418 -4.07 -13.53 12.95
N PHE A 419 -4.33 -12.29 12.58
CA PHE A 419 -3.49 -11.13 12.89
C PHE A 419 -4.03 -10.53 14.19
N GLU A 420 -3.44 -10.96 15.31
CA GLU A 420 -3.96 -10.71 16.65
C GLU A 420 -4.02 -9.23 17.01
N GLN A 421 -3.00 -8.45 16.61
CA GLN A 421 -2.92 -7.02 16.95
C GLN A 421 -4.05 -6.19 16.33
N THR A 422 -4.53 -6.61 15.18
CA THR A 422 -5.59 -5.89 14.46
C THR A 422 -6.95 -6.59 14.56
N GLY A 423 -7.00 -7.85 14.99
CA GLY A 423 -8.23 -8.64 14.98
C GLY A 423 -8.68 -9.02 13.56
N VAL A 424 -7.74 -9.08 12.61
CA VAL A 424 -8.04 -9.55 11.25
C VAL A 424 -7.95 -11.07 11.22
N LEU A 425 -9.02 -11.72 10.78
CA LEU A 425 -9.11 -13.18 10.73
C LEU A 425 -9.49 -13.65 9.33
N VAL A 426 -8.71 -14.59 8.80
CA VAL A 426 -9.03 -15.31 7.57
C VAL A 426 -9.32 -16.77 7.93
N CYS A 427 -10.48 -17.27 7.52
CA CYS A 427 -10.89 -18.66 7.73
C CYS A 427 -11.05 -19.38 6.38
N ARG A 428 -10.56 -20.61 6.34
CA ARG A 428 -10.52 -21.46 5.15
C ARG A 428 -11.13 -22.84 5.44
N PRO A 429 -11.62 -23.56 4.43
CA PRO A 429 -12.04 -24.95 4.59
C PRO A 429 -10.85 -25.84 4.95
N VAL A 430 -11.13 -27.00 5.49
CA VAL A 430 -10.12 -28.05 5.66
C VAL A 430 -9.69 -28.54 4.27
N PRO A 431 -8.39 -28.65 3.98
CA PRO A 431 -7.91 -29.16 2.71
C PRO A 431 -8.53 -30.53 2.37
N GLY A 432 -9.06 -30.67 1.15
CA GLY A 432 -9.71 -31.91 0.70
C GLY A 432 -11.15 -32.12 1.20
N SER A 433 -11.71 -31.18 1.98
CA SER A 433 -13.14 -31.24 2.36
C SER A 433 -14.05 -30.81 1.19
N SER A 434 -15.36 -31.08 1.32
CA SER A 434 -16.38 -30.62 0.38
C SER A 434 -16.71 -29.12 0.52
N ALA A 435 -16.26 -28.47 1.60
CA ALA A 435 -16.48 -27.04 1.81
C ALA A 435 -15.66 -26.24 0.78
N ASN A 436 -16.33 -25.29 0.12
CA ASN A 436 -15.75 -24.45 -0.93
C ASN A 436 -16.01 -22.95 -0.64
N ILE A 437 -15.98 -22.58 0.63
CA ILE A 437 -16.26 -21.23 1.10
C ILE A 437 -15.16 -20.78 2.05
N GLY A 438 -14.73 -19.52 1.94
CA GLY A 438 -13.79 -18.90 2.86
C GLY A 438 -14.20 -17.47 3.17
N VAL A 439 -13.64 -16.91 4.24
CA VAL A 439 -13.97 -15.54 4.68
C VAL A 439 -12.76 -14.85 5.27
N ALA A 440 -12.67 -13.54 5.03
CA ALA A 440 -11.81 -12.62 5.76
C ALA A 440 -12.68 -11.60 6.51
N LEU A 441 -12.41 -11.41 7.80
CA LEU A 441 -12.99 -10.35 8.64
C LEU A 441 -11.92 -9.31 8.93
N LYS A 442 -12.24 -8.02 8.72
CA LYS A 442 -11.32 -6.89 8.97
C LYS A 442 -11.55 -6.29 10.36
N GLY A 443 -10.50 -6.24 11.16
CA GLY A 443 -10.40 -5.41 12.36
C GLY A 443 -9.64 -4.10 12.11
N GLY A 444 -8.57 -3.82 12.86
CA GLY A 444 -7.71 -2.66 12.69
C GLY A 444 -8.31 -1.35 13.17
N ASN A 445 -7.93 -0.25 12.53
CA ASN A 445 -8.42 1.09 12.85
C ASN A 445 -8.64 1.93 11.59
N ASN A 446 -9.42 3.03 11.71
CA ASN A 446 -9.73 3.93 10.58
C ASN A 446 -8.69 5.05 10.39
N GLY A 447 -7.49 4.92 10.94
CA GLY A 447 -6.39 5.89 10.80
C GLY A 447 -5.17 5.37 10.07
N GLU A 448 -5.23 4.17 9.49
CA GLU A 448 -4.13 3.60 8.69
C GLU A 448 -3.97 4.33 7.36
N SER A 449 -2.77 4.27 6.78
CA SER A 449 -2.55 4.82 5.44
C SER A 449 -3.45 4.12 4.42
N HIS A 450 -3.99 4.88 3.46
CA HIS A 450 -4.89 4.36 2.42
C HIS A 450 -6.18 3.68 2.92
N ASN A 451 -6.54 3.81 4.21
CA ASN A 451 -7.68 3.11 4.80
C ASN A 451 -9.04 3.57 4.23
N HIS A 452 -10.01 2.69 4.38
CA HIS A 452 -11.44 3.00 4.33
C HIS A 452 -12.02 2.98 5.76
N ASN A 453 -13.17 3.64 5.98
CA ASN A 453 -13.84 3.58 7.30
C ASN A 453 -14.71 2.32 7.37
N ASP A 454 -14.09 1.17 7.56
CA ASP A 454 -14.72 -0.13 7.29
C ASP A 454 -14.38 -1.21 8.34
N ILE A 455 -14.13 -0.81 9.58
CA ILE A 455 -13.90 -1.75 10.70
C ILE A 455 -15.08 -2.72 10.84
N GLY A 456 -14.79 -4.02 10.90
CA GLY A 456 -15.79 -5.07 10.90
C GLY A 456 -16.26 -5.48 9.50
N SER A 457 -15.73 -4.89 8.42
CA SER A 457 -15.96 -5.35 7.04
C SER A 457 -15.50 -6.79 6.86
N TYR A 458 -16.06 -7.47 5.88
CA TYR A 458 -15.71 -8.85 5.56
C TYR A 458 -15.73 -9.10 4.05
N THR A 459 -15.06 -10.17 3.63
CA THR A 459 -15.11 -10.68 2.26
C THR A 459 -15.36 -12.17 2.28
N ILE A 460 -16.41 -12.63 1.62
CA ILE A 460 -16.82 -14.03 1.51
C ILE A 460 -16.57 -14.52 0.09
N VAL A 461 -15.84 -15.62 -0.01
CA VAL A 461 -15.48 -16.26 -1.29
C VAL A 461 -16.10 -17.65 -1.35
N GLN A 462 -16.76 -17.97 -2.44
CA GLN A 462 -17.18 -19.33 -2.81
C GLN A 462 -16.48 -19.71 -4.11
N GLY A 463 -15.84 -20.87 -4.17
CA GLY A 463 -14.98 -21.20 -5.29
C GLY A 463 -13.85 -20.20 -5.47
N ASN A 464 -13.88 -19.45 -6.56
CA ASN A 464 -12.99 -18.33 -6.84
C ASN A 464 -13.75 -16.99 -6.99
N GLN A 465 -15.02 -16.94 -6.56
CA GLN A 465 -15.89 -15.77 -6.68
C GLN A 465 -16.12 -15.09 -5.34
N ILE A 466 -15.94 -13.76 -5.29
CA ILE A 466 -16.37 -12.96 -4.15
C ILE A 466 -17.89 -12.81 -4.20
N MET A 467 -18.59 -13.47 -3.29
CA MET A 467 -20.05 -13.44 -3.24
C MET A 467 -20.58 -12.20 -2.54
N ALA A 468 -19.93 -11.78 -1.46
CA ALA A 468 -20.22 -10.54 -0.74
C ALA A 468 -18.93 -10.02 -0.10
N GLY A 469 -18.76 -8.72 0.02
CA GLY A 469 -17.57 -8.17 0.68
C GLY A 469 -17.28 -6.72 0.39
N ASP A 470 -16.05 -6.36 0.68
CA ASP A 470 -15.50 -5.02 0.49
C ASP A 470 -15.59 -4.60 -0.99
N PRO A 471 -16.11 -3.41 -1.28
CA PRO A 471 -16.25 -2.93 -2.67
C PRO A 471 -14.91 -2.53 -3.31
N GLY A 472 -13.83 -2.42 -2.53
CA GLY A 472 -12.51 -2.04 -3.01
C GLY A 472 -12.37 -0.54 -3.26
N VAL A 473 -11.44 -0.18 -4.15
CA VAL A 473 -11.02 1.21 -4.40
C VAL A 473 -11.80 1.87 -5.54
N ILE A 474 -11.89 3.20 -5.48
CA ILE A 474 -12.31 4.07 -6.59
C ILE A 474 -11.07 4.69 -7.29
N PRO A 475 -11.20 5.14 -8.55
CA PRO A 475 -10.16 5.92 -9.20
C PRO A 475 -9.81 7.19 -8.39
N TYR A 476 -8.51 7.48 -8.27
CA TYR A 476 -8.04 8.62 -7.49
C TYR A 476 -8.42 9.96 -8.15
N ALA A 477 -9.39 10.64 -7.56
CA ALA A 477 -9.65 12.06 -7.81
C ALA A 477 -8.55 12.93 -7.17
N SER A 478 -8.42 14.18 -7.60
CA SER A 478 -7.40 15.12 -7.08
C SER A 478 -7.48 15.35 -5.57
N ASN A 479 -8.69 15.25 -4.99
CA ASN A 479 -8.97 15.48 -3.58
C ASN A 479 -9.15 14.19 -2.75
N ILE A 480 -8.85 13.01 -3.32
CA ILE A 480 -9.10 11.73 -2.65
C ILE A 480 -8.32 11.56 -1.33
N PHE A 481 -7.18 12.23 -1.19
CA PHE A 481 -6.36 12.20 0.02
C PHE A 481 -6.61 13.38 0.97
N ASP A 482 -7.51 14.31 0.63
CA ASP A 482 -7.98 15.32 1.54
C ASP A 482 -9.01 14.71 2.51
N PRO A 483 -8.75 14.68 3.83
CA PRO A 483 -9.66 14.07 4.82
C PRO A 483 -11.08 14.64 4.76
N LYS A 484 -11.24 15.89 4.32
CA LYS A 484 -12.54 16.53 4.15
C LYS A 484 -13.39 15.86 3.08
N TYR A 485 -12.78 15.32 2.03
CA TYR A 485 -13.47 14.75 0.89
C TYR A 485 -13.39 13.24 0.80
N ARG A 486 -12.28 12.62 1.27
CA ARG A 486 -12.03 11.18 1.15
C ARG A 486 -13.22 10.34 1.56
N TYR A 487 -13.75 10.56 2.75
CA TYR A 487 -14.80 9.73 3.32
C TYR A 487 -16.22 10.16 2.93
N THR A 488 -16.38 11.13 2.03
CA THR A 488 -17.68 11.48 1.42
C THR A 488 -18.04 10.52 0.29
N TYR A 489 -17.05 9.84 -0.31
CA TYR A 489 -17.32 8.77 -1.27
C TYR A 489 -17.88 7.56 -0.55
N LYS A 490 -19.00 7.02 -1.01
CA LYS A 490 -19.66 5.86 -0.38
C LYS A 490 -18.76 4.63 -0.33
N THR A 491 -17.93 4.44 -1.36
CA THR A 491 -17.00 3.31 -1.48
C THR A 491 -15.79 3.42 -0.53
N VAL A 492 -15.39 4.61 -0.12
CA VAL A 492 -14.26 4.85 0.80
C VAL A 492 -14.73 5.12 2.22
N GLY A 493 -15.89 5.77 2.35
CA GLY A 493 -16.62 5.89 3.61
C GLY A 493 -17.31 4.59 4.00
N SER A 494 -17.79 4.49 5.25
CA SER A 494 -18.32 3.23 5.76
C SER A 494 -19.66 2.81 5.13
N TYR A 495 -20.38 3.74 4.52
CA TYR A 495 -21.72 3.44 3.98
C TYR A 495 -21.69 2.35 2.90
N GLY A 496 -20.67 2.34 2.05
CA GLY A 496 -20.56 1.36 0.96
C GLY A 496 -20.08 -0.03 1.39
N HIS A 497 -19.56 -0.16 2.60
CA HIS A 497 -19.02 -1.41 3.12
C HIS A 497 -20.07 -2.27 3.84
N PRO A 498 -19.81 -3.59 4.01
CA PRO A 498 -20.70 -4.47 4.76
C PRO A 498 -20.54 -4.28 6.28
N VAL A 499 -20.75 -3.05 6.75
CA VAL A 499 -20.67 -2.64 8.15
C VAL A 499 -21.93 -1.92 8.60
N PRO A 500 -22.21 -1.83 9.92
CA PRO A 500 -23.41 -1.19 10.45
C PRO A 500 -23.52 0.31 10.15
N LEU A 501 -24.77 0.79 10.11
CA LEU A 501 -25.15 2.16 10.40
C LEU A 501 -25.81 2.20 11.79
N VAL A 502 -25.28 3.00 12.68
CA VAL A 502 -25.68 3.07 14.09
C VAL A 502 -26.39 4.38 14.35
N ALA A 503 -27.68 4.32 14.70
CA ALA A 503 -28.56 5.51 14.74
C ALA A 503 -28.48 6.35 13.44
N GLY A 504 -28.37 5.67 12.29
CA GLY A 504 -28.22 6.29 10.96
C GLY A 504 -26.83 6.89 10.68
N LYS A 505 -25.85 6.76 11.58
CA LYS A 505 -24.50 7.33 11.40
C LYS A 505 -23.49 6.29 10.90
N PRO A 506 -22.59 6.68 9.98
CA PRO A 506 -21.47 5.87 9.53
C PRO A 506 -20.32 5.88 10.56
N GLN A 507 -19.29 5.08 10.32
CA GLN A 507 -18.06 5.10 11.10
C GLN A 507 -17.30 6.42 10.91
N ARG A 508 -16.60 6.85 11.96
CA ARG A 508 -15.69 8.00 11.93
C ARG A 508 -14.29 7.61 11.43
N PRO A 509 -13.52 8.53 10.86
CA PRO A 509 -12.12 8.32 10.56
C PRO A 509 -11.23 8.41 11.82
N GLY A 510 -9.96 8.02 11.65
CA GLY A 510 -8.90 8.23 12.63
C GLY A 510 -8.65 7.02 13.55
N THR A 511 -7.49 7.01 14.19
CA THR A 511 -6.97 5.89 15.01
C THR A 511 -7.79 5.59 16.25
N GLN A 512 -8.65 6.52 16.70
CA GLN A 512 -9.56 6.30 17.82
C GLN A 512 -10.75 5.40 17.44
N ALA A 513 -11.08 5.33 16.14
CA ALA A 513 -12.00 4.36 15.59
C ALA A 513 -11.25 3.05 15.38
N LYS A 514 -11.42 2.08 16.26
CA LYS A 514 -10.68 0.81 16.22
C LYS A 514 -11.50 -0.38 16.66
N ALA A 515 -11.20 -1.55 16.12
CA ALA A 515 -11.70 -2.81 16.62
C ALA A 515 -10.94 -3.23 17.88
N LYS A 516 -11.62 -3.93 18.77
CA LYS A 516 -11.02 -4.64 19.91
C LYS A 516 -11.50 -6.07 19.89
N THR A 517 -10.59 -7.03 19.84
CA THR A 517 -10.94 -8.45 19.99
C THR A 517 -11.42 -8.69 21.41
N VAL A 518 -12.67 -9.15 21.55
CA VAL A 518 -13.31 -9.45 22.84
C VAL A 518 -13.16 -10.92 23.17
N ARG A 519 -13.33 -11.79 22.17
CA ARG A 519 -13.27 -13.23 22.32
C ARG A 519 -12.82 -13.89 21.03
N THR A 520 -12.06 -14.97 21.18
CA THR A 520 -11.73 -15.92 20.12
C THR A 520 -11.97 -17.34 20.64
N ASP A 521 -12.50 -18.21 19.79
CA ASP A 521 -12.64 -19.65 20.03
C ASP A 521 -12.40 -20.37 18.71
N PHE A 522 -11.19 -20.94 18.58
CA PHE A 522 -10.71 -21.54 17.33
C PHE A 522 -10.47 -23.04 17.51
N ASN A 523 -11.06 -23.83 16.63
CA ASN A 523 -10.78 -25.27 16.57
C ASN A 523 -10.82 -25.76 15.12
N LEU A 524 -10.67 -27.05 14.89
CA LEU A 524 -10.66 -27.60 13.51
C LEU A 524 -12.01 -27.47 12.81
N GLN A 525 -13.12 -27.57 13.56
CA GLN A 525 -14.48 -27.53 13.04
C GLN A 525 -14.98 -26.10 12.89
N LYS A 526 -14.69 -25.23 13.83
CA LYS A 526 -15.25 -23.89 13.92
C LYS A 526 -14.22 -22.84 14.28
N ASP A 527 -14.41 -21.65 13.74
CA ASP A 527 -13.76 -20.42 14.20
C ASP A 527 -14.83 -19.42 14.64
N ASN A 528 -14.67 -18.89 15.83
CA ASN A 528 -15.48 -17.80 16.35
C ASN A 528 -14.58 -16.65 16.78
N ILE A 529 -14.92 -15.44 16.37
CA ILE A 529 -14.30 -14.20 16.84
C ILE A 529 -15.37 -13.16 17.11
N THR A 530 -15.21 -12.41 18.20
CA THR A 530 -16.04 -11.25 18.53
C THR A 530 -15.17 -10.00 18.59
N LEU A 531 -15.52 -8.99 17.79
CA LEU A 531 -14.92 -7.67 17.79
C LEU A 531 -15.88 -6.65 18.43
N ASP A 532 -15.43 -5.90 19.43
CA ASP A 532 -16.05 -4.64 19.82
C ASP A 532 -15.64 -3.55 18.83
N ILE A 533 -16.62 -2.97 18.15
CA ILE A 533 -16.45 -1.93 17.14
C ILE A 533 -17.18 -0.63 17.52
N ALA A 534 -17.64 -0.48 18.76
CA ALA A 534 -18.40 0.69 19.21
C ALA A 534 -17.60 2.00 19.06
N SER A 535 -16.29 1.96 19.28
CA SER A 535 -15.42 3.13 19.16
C SER A 535 -15.38 3.74 17.76
N ALA A 536 -15.77 2.97 16.74
CA ALA A 536 -15.85 3.45 15.36
C ALA A 536 -17.01 4.43 15.12
N TYR A 537 -17.95 4.55 16.05
CA TYR A 537 -19.17 5.35 15.88
C TYR A 537 -19.26 6.47 16.92
N GLU A 538 -19.51 7.68 16.45
CA GLU A 538 -19.80 8.83 17.31
C GLU A 538 -21.32 8.96 17.56
N VAL A 539 -21.87 8.02 18.32
CA VAL A 539 -23.28 7.99 18.66
C VAL A 539 -23.45 8.13 20.18
N PRO A 540 -23.94 9.29 20.68
CA PRO A 540 -24.23 9.48 22.08
C PRO A 540 -25.23 8.42 22.58
N GLY A 541 -24.86 7.73 23.66
CA GLY A 541 -25.72 6.69 24.24
C GLY A 541 -25.56 5.31 23.63
N LEU A 542 -24.66 5.10 22.67
CA LEU A 542 -24.24 3.74 22.29
C LEU A 542 -23.45 3.12 23.42
N LYS A 543 -23.94 2.03 24.00
CA LYS A 543 -23.33 1.32 25.13
C LYS A 543 -22.54 0.10 24.67
N LYS A 544 -23.04 -0.58 23.63
CA LYS A 544 -22.46 -1.80 23.10
C LYS A 544 -22.64 -1.86 21.59
N LEU A 545 -21.58 -2.31 20.89
CA LEU A 545 -21.65 -2.77 19.51
C LEU A 545 -20.59 -3.83 19.28
N GLU A 546 -21.01 -5.07 19.23
CA GLU A 546 -20.14 -6.21 18.97
C GLU A 546 -20.56 -6.91 17.68
N ARG A 547 -19.56 -7.20 16.82
CA ARG A 547 -19.72 -8.07 15.66
C ARG A 547 -19.05 -9.40 15.95
N THR A 548 -19.82 -10.48 15.93
CA THR A 548 -19.34 -11.86 16.02
C THR A 548 -19.36 -12.51 14.64
N MET A 549 -18.29 -13.16 14.25
CA MET A 549 -18.20 -14.03 13.09
C MET A 549 -18.03 -15.46 13.56
N ASP A 550 -18.91 -16.35 13.07
CA ASP A 550 -18.80 -17.80 13.19
C ASP A 550 -18.56 -18.41 11.80
N TYR A 551 -17.50 -19.19 11.68
CA TYR A 551 -17.23 -20.00 10.51
C TYR A 551 -17.27 -21.47 10.90
N ASP A 552 -18.26 -22.20 10.37
CA ASP A 552 -18.45 -23.62 10.57
C ASP A 552 -18.02 -24.37 9.29
N ARG A 553 -17.05 -25.27 9.43
CA ARG A 553 -16.46 -26.04 8.32
C ARG A 553 -17.24 -27.34 7.99
N SER A 554 -18.32 -27.62 8.72
CA SER A 554 -19.14 -28.80 8.43
C SER A 554 -19.84 -28.70 7.08
N ASP A 555 -20.07 -29.83 6.42
CA ASP A 555 -20.77 -29.94 5.15
C ASP A 555 -20.13 -29.05 4.05
N ALA A 556 -20.94 -28.19 3.42
CA ALA A 556 -20.50 -27.22 2.42
C ALA A 556 -19.87 -25.94 3.03
N GLY A 557 -19.80 -25.85 4.35
CA GLY A 557 -19.39 -24.67 5.09
C GLY A 557 -20.53 -23.66 5.32
N ARG A 558 -20.41 -22.88 6.41
CA ARG A 558 -21.37 -21.84 6.78
C ARG A 558 -20.68 -20.69 7.48
N ILE A 559 -21.04 -19.46 7.13
CA ILE A 559 -20.55 -18.24 7.79
C ILE A 559 -21.72 -17.50 8.38
N THR A 560 -21.62 -17.09 9.64
CA THR A 560 -22.65 -16.31 10.31
C THR A 560 -22.02 -15.07 10.94
N PHE A 561 -22.60 -13.90 10.64
CA PHE A 561 -22.30 -12.65 11.32
C PHE A 561 -23.45 -12.30 12.24
N THR A 562 -23.12 -11.91 13.48
CA THR A 562 -24.07 -11.39 14.46
C THR A 562 -23.63 -10.03 14.94
N ASP A 563 -24.41 -9.00 14.64
CA ASP A 563 -24.25 -7.65 15.19
C ASP A 563 -25.14 -7.49 16.41
N SER A 564 -24.53 -7.38 17.60
CA SER A 564 -25.21 -7.18 18.88
C SER A 564 -25.01 -5.74 19.36
N PHE A 565 -26.08 -5.03 19.65
CA PHE A 565 -26.03 -3.61 19.99
C PHE A 565 -26.92 -3.25 21.20
N GLU A 566 -26.52 -2.20 21.93
CA GLU A 566 -27.28 -1.63 23.07
C GLU A 566 -27.14 -0.10 23.07
N TYR A 567 -28.26 0.59 23.30
CA TYR A 567 -28.37 2.04 23.42
C TYR A 567 -28.96 2.49 24.74
N ALA A 568 -28.68 3.71 25.17
CA ALA A 568 -29.31 4.33 26.35
C ALA A 568 -30.80 4.69 26.13
N LYS A 569 -31.23 4.89 24.89
CA LYS A 569 -32.61 5.16 24.45
C LYS A 569 -32.86 4.47 23.10
N PRO A 570 -34.13 4.25 22.70
CA PRO A 570 -34.43 3.59 21.45
C PRO A 570 -33.81 4.33 20.23
N GLU A 571 -33.03 3.65 19.42
CA GLU A 571 -32.40 4.13 18.19
C GLU A 571 -32.52 3.12 17.05
N GLY A 572 -32.35 3.58 15.81
CA GLY A 572 -32.31 2.72 14.63
C GLY A 572 -30.99 1.96 14.54
N PHE A 573 -31.05 0.74 14.03
CA PHE A 573 -29.86 -0.04 13.69
C PHE A 573 -30.02 -0.71 12.33
N GLU A 574 -28.97 -0.65 11.52
CA GLU A 574 -28.90 -1.29 10.21
C GLU A 574 -27.53 -1.97 10.07
N THR A 575 -27.51 -3.16 9.52
CA THR A 575 -26.29 -3.78 8.97
C THR A 575 -26.41 -3.88 7.45
N ALA A 576 -25.32 -4.24 6.75
CA ALA A 576 -25.34 -4.26 5.30
C ALA A 576 -24.62 -5.46 4.70
N ILE A 577 -25.01 -5.82 3.49
CA ILE A 577 -24.31 -6.68 2.56
C ILE A 577 -23.89 -5.82 1.38
N SER A 578 -22.61 -5.88 0.98
CA SER A 578 -22.12 -5.25 -0.25
C SER A 578 -21.73 -6.33 -1.23
N THR A 579 -22.22 -6.28 -2.47
CA THR A 579 -22.01 -7.36 -3.44
C THR A 579 -22.00 -6.87 -4.88
N ARG A 580 -21.22 -7.54 -5.72
CA ARG A 580 -21.28 -7.49 -7.19
C ARG A 580 -22.00 -8.70 -7.79
N SER A 581 -22.42 -9.66 -6.96
CA SER A 581 -23.25 -10.77 -7.41
C SER A 581 -24.63 -10.26 -7.85
N GLU A 582 -25.24 -10.93 -8.80
CA GLU A 582 -26.68 -10.82 -9.01
C GLU A 582 -27.38 -11.29 -7.73
N TRP A 583 -28.47 -10.65 -7.36
CA TRP A 583 -29.19 -11.01 -6.16
C TRP A 583 -30.70 -10.98 -6.36
N LYS A 584 -31.37 -11.86 -5.65
CA LYS A 584 -32.83 -11.97 -5.66
C LYS A 584 -33.33 -12.27 -4.26
N GLN A 585 -34.33 -11.53 -3.80
CA GLN A 585 -35.06 -11.89 -2.57
C GLN A 585 -36.00 -13.06 -2.89
N THR A 586 -35.85 -14.16 -2.15
CA THR A 586 -36.62 -15.41 -2.32
C THR A 586 -37.71 -15.58 -1.26
N SER A 587 -37.55 -14.92 -0.11
CA SER A 587 -38.57 -14.80 0.93
C SER A 587 -38.34 -13.52 1.75
N ASP A 588 -39.17 -13.22 2.73
CA ASP A 588 -39.06 -12.04 3.59
C ASP A 588 -37.68 -11.87 4.23
N ASN A 589 -36.99 -12.97 4.52
CA ASN A 589 -35.71 -12.99 5.24
C ASN A 589 -34.61 -13.80 4.50
N THR A 590 -34.75 -13.99 3.20
CA THR A 590 -33.81 -14.81 2.42
C THR A 590 -33.49 -14.17 1.09
N LEU A 591 -32.19 -14.13 0.77
CA LEU A 591 -31.66 -13.71 -0.51
C LEU A 591 -30.91 -14.86 -1.17
N LEU A 592 -30.93 -14.92 -2.49
CA LEU A 592 -30.03 -15.73 -3.31
C LEU A 592 -29.05 -14.79 -4.00
N LEU A 593 -27.75 -15.00 -3.78
CA LEU A 593 -26.67 -14.38 -4.54
C LEU A 593 -26.20 -15.34 -5.62
N THR A 594 -25.96 -14.83 -6.82
CA THR A 594 -25.44 -15.62 -7.95
C THR A 594 -24.29 -14.86 -8.60
N ARG A 595 -23.16 -15.53 -8.78
CA ARG A 595 -22.00 -15.00 -9.49
C ARG A 595 -21.33 -16.09 -10.28
N GLU A 596 -21.29 -15.95 -11.59
CA GLU A 596 -20.87 -17.03 -12.50
C GLU A 596 -21.65 -18.33 -12.20
N SER A 597 -20.96 -19.43 -11.94
CA SER A 597 -21.57 -20.71 -11.57
C SER A 597 -21.95 -20.83 -10.09
N GLU A 598 -21.45 -19.89 -9.24
CA GLU A 598 -21.61 -20.01 -7.80
C GLU A 598 -22.94 -19.42 -7.32
N LYS A 599 -23.57 -20.09 -6.37
CA LYS A 599 -24.82 -19.66 -5.74
C LYS A 599 -24.70 -19.70 -4.22
N MET A 600 -25.20 -18.69 -3.57
CA MET A 600 -25.14 -18.55 -2.12
C MET A 600 -26.48 -18.12 -1.55
N LEU A 601 -27.00 -18.90 -0.64
CA LEU A 601 -28.19 -18.55 0.14
C LEU A 601 -27.78 -17.67 1.31
N VAL A 602 -28.46 -16.53 1.46
CA VAL A 602 -28.23 -15.62 2.57
C VAL A 602 -29.53 -15.46 3.35
N THR A 603 -29.52 -15.88 4.61
CA THR A 603 -30.65 -15.69 5.51
C THR A 603 -30.34 -14.64 6.56
N PHE A 604 -31.34 -13.88 6.99
CA PHE A 604 -31.17 -12.86 8.01
C PHE A 604 -32.35 -12.85 8.99
N SER A 605 -32.06 -12.57 10.26
CA SER A 605 -33.04 -12.56 11.33
C SER A 605 -32.67 -11.56 12.42
N SER A 606 -33.66 -11.17 13.21
CA SER A 606 -33.47 -10.38 14.44
C SER A 606 -34.52 -10.84 15.46
N PRO A 607 -34.11 -11.58 16.52
CA PRO A 607 -35.07 -12.06 17.53
C PRO A 607 -35.89 -10.91 18.10
N GLY A 608 -37.21 -11.06 18.05
CA GLY A 608 -38.15 -10.05 18.57
C GLY A 608 -38.32 -8.79 17.70
N ASN A 609 -37.64 -8.65 16.57
CA ASN A 609 -37.76 -7.49 15.74
C ASN A 609 -38.11 -7.86 14.28
N LYS A 610 -38.98 -7.08 13.65
CA LYS A 610 -39.22 -7.14 12.21
C LYS A 610 -38.08 -6.40 11.50
N LEU A 611 -37.57 -6.98 10.42
CA LEU A 611 -36.55 -6.39 9.58
C LEU A 611 -37.13 -5.76 8.31
N LEU A 612 -36.45 -4.72 7.84
CA LEU A 612 -36.70 -4.06 6.55
C LEU A 612 -35.47 -4.21 5.69
N LEU A 613 -35.69 -4.42 4.40
CA LEU A 613 -34.65 -4.51 3.40
C LEU A 613 -34.68 -3.29 2.49
N LYS A 614 -33.52 -2.67 2.22
CA LYS A 614 -33.36 -1.60 1.25
C LYS A 614 -32.08 -1.82 0.46
N SER A 615 -32.16 -1.73 -0.86
CA SER A 615 -30.98 -1.83 -1.72
C SER A 615 -30.66 -0.53 -2.43
N GLU A 616 -29.39 -0.31 -2.69
CA GLU A 616 -28.88 0.81 -3.46
C GLU A 616 -27.72 0.34 -4.35
N LYS A 617 -27.76 0.70 -5.64
CA LYS A 617 -26.63 0.52 -6.55
C LYS A 617 -25.71 1.72 -6.42
N ILE A 618 -24.45 1.48 -6.03
CA ILE A 618 -23.42 2.50 -5.81
C ILE A 618 -22.45 2.50 -6.99
N SER A 619 -22.11 3.71 -7.45
CA SER A 619 -21.15 3.92 -8.54
C SER A 619 -20.41 5.25 -8.31
N ASP A 620 -19.36 5.22 -7.50
CA ASP A 620 -18.52 6.38 -7.15
C ASP A 620 -17.32 6.54 -8.13
N GLY A 621 -17.50 6.18 -9.40
CA GLY A 621 -16.44 6.18 -10.40
C GLY A 621 -15.63 4.88 -10.48
N GLY A 622 -15.84 3.95 -9.54
CA GLY A 622 -15.28 2.59 -9.58
C GLY A 622 -16.23 1.58 -10.26
N THR A 623 -15.92 0.30 -10.14
CA THR A 623 -16.81 -0.78 -10.59
C THR A 623 -18.09 -0.78 -9.76
N PRO A 624 -19.28 -0.67 -10.37
CA PRO A 624 -20.55 -0.62 -9.65
C PRO A 624 -20.79 -1.87 -8.80
N TYR A 625 -21.46 -1.68 -7.66
CA TYR A 625 -21.87 -2.75 -6.77
C TYR A 625 -23.22 -2.41 -6.11
N THR A 626 -23.84 -3.38 -5.47
CA THR A 626 -25.09 -3.18 -4.72
C THR A 626 -24.83 -3.25 -3.23
N ARG A 627 -25.29 -2.25 -2.49
CA ARG A 627 -25.44 -2.30 -1.04
C ARG A 627 -26.86 -2.72 -0.68
N ILE A 628 -27.00 -3.73 0.17
CA ILE A 628 -28.28 -4.23 0.68
C ILE A 628 -28.28 -3.96 2.19
N GLY A 629 -28.99 -2.94 2.63
CA GLY A 629 -29.20 -2.60 4.03
C GLY A 629 -30.28 -3.46 4.65
N ILE A 630 -30.04 -3.99 5.83
CA ILE A 630 -30.96 -4.80 6.63
C ILE A 630 -31.12 -4.07 7.98
N SER A 631 -32.29 -3.48 8.22
CA SER A 631 -32.53 -2.62 9.38
C SER A 631 -33.68 -3.12 10.25
N VAL A 632 -33.62 -2.82 11.56
CA VAL A 632 -34.78 -2.98 12.45
C VAL A 632 -35.90 -2.02 12.02
N SER A 633 -37.13 -2.51 11.99
CA SER A 633 -38.28 -1.73 11.47
C SER A 633 -38.71 -0.57 12.38
N LYS A 634 -38.30 -0.58 13.64
CA LYS A 634 -38.56 0.45 14.65
C LYS A 634 -37.34 0.65 15.52
N PRO A 635 -37.10 1.86 16.06
CA PRO A 635 -36.06 2.09 17.05
C PRO A 635 -36.21 1.16 18.27
N VAL A 636 -35.08 0.63 18.76
CA VAL A 636 -34.98 -0.28 19.91
C VAL A 636 -33.80 0.10 20.81
N THR A 637 -33.86 -0.26 22.09
CA THR A 637 -32.75 -0.01 23.03
C THR A 637 -31.67 -1.08 22.96
N ALA A 638 -32.00 -2.27 22.52
CA ALA A 638 -31.05 -3.36 22.35
C ALA A 638 -31.58 -4.36 21.32
N GLY A 639 -30.69 -5.11 20.71
CA GLY A 639 -31.05 -6.14 19.76
C GLY A 639 -29.84 -6.79 19.11
N GLN A 640 -30.14 -7.66 18.18
CA GLN A 640 -29.13 -8.26 17.31
C GLN A 640 -29.69 -8.48 15.92
N ILE A 641 -28.83 -8.34 14.89
CA ILE A 641 -29.10 -8.80 13.53
C ILE A 641 -28.13 -9.92 13.21
N ILE A 642 -28.66 -11.04 12.74
CA ILE A 642 -27.92 -12.25 12.38
C ILE A 642 -28.02 -12.42 10.87
N ILE A 643 -26.89 -12.57 10.19
CA ILE A 643 -26.82 -12.87 8.75
C ILE A 643 -26.03 -14.16 8.57
N THR A 644 -26.61 -15.14 7.90
CA THR A 644 -25.97 -16.43 7.63
C THR A 644 -25.83 -16.67 6.13
N TYR A 645 -24.63 -17.04 5.71
CA TYR A 645 -24.24 -17.34 4.34
C TYR A 645 -24.00 -18.84 4.21
N LYS A 646 -24.61 -19.47 3.22
CA LYS A 646 -24.47 -20.91 2.95
C LYS A 646 -24.39 -21.16 1.46
N PRO A 647 -23.38 -21.90 0.95
CA PRO A 647 -23.37 -22.35 -0.43
C PRO A 647 -24.66 -23.07 -0.78
N GLN A 648 -25.16 -22.82 -1.99
CA GLN A 648 -26.29 -23.54 -2.55
C GLN A 648 -25.79 -24.32 -3.77
N ASN A 649 -25.92 -25.63 -3.71
CA ASN A 649 -25.59 -26.55 -4.82
C ASN A 649 -26.61 -26.43 -5.95
#